data_1d62f5c4e3df660e7f8ec6ca6a7f2021
#
_entry.id   1d62f5c4e3df660e7f8ec6ca6a7f2021
#
_cell.length_a   1.000
_cell.length_b   1.000
_cell.length_c   1.000
_cell.angle_alpha   90.00
_cell.angle_beta   90.00
_cell.angle_gamma   90.00
#
_symmetry.space_group_name_H-M   'P 1'
#
loop_
_entity.id
_entity.type
_entity.pdbx_description
1 polymer ?
#
loop_
_entity_poly.entity_id
_entity_poly.type
_entity_poly.pdbx_seq_one_letter_code
_entity_poly.pdbx_strand_id
1 'polypeptide(L)'
;MPDTKELINRGWAIYITIAEMALVWLLVLCISFSFTSTVLASDGEDQENYTYKLTQSNQDYSIWTTVPSERVFKSDPVPDPASSEVLVYAAKNEFEPFQIVIKPAAGVSGDISVNMGSFGSGIETEIHQVKYVNIRQATDTLGKTGDYPDPLWPVESGEPLSLAADENTSFWITVDIPSSAAAGEYSADFQITSLSNPSSSVAIPVSLHLFNFAIPDQIHTKSQMNFSYSTILDKYGVGCCGEEYWSYVDRIKEYFIDHRLTPKSVLWSGGLTTSGGAPYIDYECSTGTFTDNDGIWGFEEPAKRYLSGSGLMQGTFDQEFNGGRGFPSFMVATFQNNDSSADQRPSTFCGQTIAASDWYLADNPDSLYNRAWFSYIASIESYLSDNGYLDQAYYYMANEPQNQADYDAVAWYSQELKKAAPNLKLMVSEEARAEIYSHPSYPGAKVDIWLPVLNNYDPEIAHIRESQFNEESWIYWLHGTRPPYFNPITLDHPGIESKLTGWFLWKYRVRGIAYYSLNNWSKNPWTDPMTDGHNGDLFMLYPPSQSNSAITYGANSHRFVPSIRFELMRDSLEDYEYLYVLNGEQEPVVNMTNRSDTQTDKIITGVASYTRDSSFIYNLRRLIGLKNGGEISEIPDIEPPVVHPRSAGSPGNYYINFQNPQESFSTEPYNNPVMRDQVVDGVSYRVLDYDGRSYYAIGPESYDEERGYGWFGNIINQPGQSRDPWGGETDERKRTYIYDDYGRVNTFEFALPNGEYKVSLCVGTPRRSYSHNNVKIEGVLFVDDERNNYFIERSNSVTVSDNALTIEIGLTGMDEYTMLNYLHVEADSTQPPDPEPDNLDINQPDIYTILTERTPDCTAASGSVTHIFGTSFTNHLTIEQGAWAKLINFAGSNVITIESDSTLFTASRSGATVTLKGSDGTMLVIPATKSCQTIIFTTDNRTMALFIGSDGVMLGDEKI
;
A
#
# COMPACT_ATOMS: atom_id res chain seq x y z
N MET A 1 -55.37 73.57 -14.50
CA MET A 1 -55.74 72.42 -13.73
C MET A 1 -55.41 71.27 -14.63
N PRO A 2 -54.34 70.46 -14.34
CA PRO A 2 -54.07 69.26 -15.09
C PRO A 2 -54.96 68.11 -14.60
N ASP A 3 -55.33 67.29 -15.54
CA ASP A 3 -56.38 66.23 -15.57
C ASP A 3 -56.20 65.20 -14.54
N THR A 4 -57.14 64.96 -13.66
CA THR A 4 -57.17 64.00 -12.58
C THR A 4 -57.15 62.55 -13.07
N LYS A 5 -57.39 62.27 -14.34
CA LYS A 5 -57.30 60.94 -14.94
C LYS A 5 -55.85 60.46 -15.19
N GLU A 6 -54.95 61.39 -15.38
CA GLU A 6 -53.55 61.05 -15.65
C GLU A 6 -52.80 60.66 -14.35
N LEU A 7 -53.17 61.21 -13.20
CA LEU A 7 -52.65 60.86 -11.88
C LEU A 7 -53.16 59.52 -11.42
N ILE A 8 -54.40 59.10 -11.71
CA ILE A 8 -54.97 57.84 -11.35
C ILE A 8 -54.32 56.69 -12.17
N ASN A 9 -54.09 56.92 -13.49
CA ASN A 9 -53.45 55.92 -14.33
C ASN A 9 -51.95 55.73 -14.00
N ARG A 10 -51.24 56.76 -13.53
CA ARG A 10 -49.87 56.61 -13.03
C ARG A 10 -49.83 55.91 -11.69
N GLY A 11 -50.77 56.11 -10.80
CA GLY A 11 -50.91 55.37 -9.53
C GLY A 11 -51.16 53.89 -9.73
N TRP A 12 -52.04 53.54 -10.66
CA TRP A 12 -52.32 52.12 -10.98
C TRP A 12 -51.15 51.40 -11.66
N ALA A 13 -50.42 52.08 -12.54
CA ALA A 13 -49.22 51.53 -13.20
C ALA A 13 -48.11 51.27 -12.19
N ILE A 14 -47.90 52.14 -11.21
CA ILE A 14 -46.89 51.91 -10.15
C ILE A 14 -47.33 50.75 -9.20
N TYR A 15 -48.62 50.62 -8.91
CA TYR A 15 -49.16 49.54 -8.08
C TYR A 15 -49.03 48.17 -8.75
N ILE A 16 -49.27 48.08 -10.06
CA ILE A 16 -49.09 46.84 -10.86
C ILE A 16 -47.61 46.46 -10.92
N THR A 17 -46.69 47.40 -11.15
CA THR A 17 -45.27 47.16 -11.22
C THR A 17 -44.67 46.73 -9.86
N ILE A 18 -45.16 47.29 -8.75
CA ILE A 18 -44.77 46.91 -7.40
C ILE A 18 -45.33 45.53 -7.05
N ALA A 19 -46.58 45.21 -7.47
CA ALA A 19 -47.18 43.89 -7.25
C ALA A 19 -46.46 42.78 -8.07
N GLU A 20 -46.07 43.07 -9.33
CA GLU A 20 -45.28 42.15 -10.16
C GLU A 20 -43.89 41.96 -9.60
N MET A 21 -43.19 43.02 -9.16
CA MET A 21 -41.90 42.91 -8.48
C MET A 21 -41.99 42.15 -7.15
N ALA A 22 -43.06 42.35 -6.35
CA ALA A 22 -43.26 41.59 -5.13
C ALA A 22 -43.58 40.12 -5.42
N LEU A 23 -44.30 39.79 -6.48
CA LEU A 23 -44.55 38.42 -6.91
C LEU A 23 -43.27 37.71 -7.42
N VAL A 24 -42.44 38.42 -8.15
CA VAL A 24 -41.12 37.92 -8.60
C VAL A 24 -40.16 37.69 -7.40
N TRP A 25 -40.17 38.63 -6.43
CA TRP A 25 -39.40 38.45 -5.20
C TRP A 25 -39.93 37.30 -4.32
N LEU A 26 -41.23 37.09 -4.25
CA LEU A 26 -41.84 35.94 -3.56
C LEU A 26 -41.52 34.62 -4.29
N LEU A 27 -41.55 34.62 -5.64
CA LEU A 27 -41.13 33.45 -6.42
C LEU A 27 -39.65 33.16 -6.26
N VAL A 28 -38.80 34.20 -6.27
CA VAL A 28 -37.36 34.02 -6.02
C VAL A 28 -37.08 33.56 -4.56
N LEU A 29 -37.83 34.07 -3.57
CA LEU A 29 -37.73 33.55 -2.19
C LEU A 29 -38.29 32.14 -2.07
N CYS A 30 -39.36 31.74 -2.77
CA CYS A 30 -39.85 30.37 -2.76
C CYS A 30 -38.92 29.40 -3.48
N ILE A 31 -38.21 29.84 -4.56
CA ILE A 31 -37.20 29.04 -5.24
C ILE A 31 -35.94 28.95 -4.38
N SER A 32 -35.59 30.01 -3.63
CA SER A 32 -34.46 30.00 -2.69
C SER A 32 -34.70 29.22 -1.40
N PHE A 33 -35.96 28.87 -1.06
CA PHE A 33 -36.33 28.09 0.10
C PHE A 33 -36.62 26.61 -0.22
N SER A 34 -36.47 26.17 -1.45
CA SER A 34 -36.76 24.78 -1.87
C SER A 34 -35.51 23.93 -2.05
N PHE A 35 -34.31 24.43 -1.76
CA PHE A 35 -33.07 23.65 -1.81
C PHE A 35 -32.16 23.89 -0.60
N THR A 36 -32.75 23.91 0.60
CA THR A 36 -32.03 23.48 1.78
C THR A 36 -32.67 22.16 2.22
N SER A 37 -32.29 21.09 1.57
CA SER A 37 -32.29 19.79 2.22
C SER A 37 -31.31 19.92 3.38
N THR A 38 -31.81 20.28 4.57
CA THR A 38 -31.13 19.92 5.79
C THR A 38 -31.07 18.39 5.77
N VAL A 39 -29.97 17.82 5.33
CA VAL A 39 -29.58 16.51 5.77
C VAL A 39 -29.42 16.67 7.28
N LEU A 40 -30.44 16.29 8.02
CA LEU A 40 -30.32 15.98 9.44
C LEU A 40 -29.39 14.77 9.46
N ALA A 41 -28.14 14.98 9.87
CA ALA A 41 -27.27 13.89 10.25
C ALA A 41 -28.05 13.02 11.23
N SER A 42 -28.41 11.82 10.83
CA SER A 42 -28.84 10.78 11.74
C SER A 42 -27.56 10.18 12.32
N ASP A 43 -27.41 10.24 13.59
CA ASP A 43 -26.36 9.54 14.32
C ASP A 43 -26.32 8.07 13.88
N GLY A 44 -25.26 7.68 13.11
CA GLY A 44 -24.97 6.29 12.79
C GLY A 44 -24.77 5.87 11.33
N GLU A 45 -24.76 6.79 10.33
CA GLU A 45 -24.61 6.44 8.90
C GLU A 45 -23.52 7.25 8.18
N ASP A 46 -22.29 7.29 8.71
CA ASP A 46 -21.17 7.93 8.01
C ASP A 46 -20.49 7.02 6.96
N GLN A 47 -20.95 5.77 6.82
CA GLN A 47 -20.41 4.81 5.85
C GLN A 47 -21.42 4.51 4.75
N GLU A 48 -21.06 4.80 3.50
CA GLU A 48 -21.81 4.40 2.31
C GLU A 48 -21.58 2.91 2.01
N ASN A 49 -22.67 2.23 1.61
CA ASN A 49 -22.55 0.88 1.09
C ASN A 49 -22.40 0.94 -0.44
N TYR A 50 -21.30 0.47 -0.96
CA TYR A 50 -21.00 0.44 -2.40
C TYR A 50 -21.34 -0.89 -3.07
N THR A 51 -21.67 -1.94 -2.30
CA THR A 51 -21.99 -3.26 -2.83
C THR A 51 -23.47 -3.59 -2.62
N TYR A 52 -24.24 -3.46 -3.68
CA TYR A 52 -25.69 -3.66 -3.60
C TYR A 52 -26.30 -4.04 -4.94
N LYS A 53 -27.45 -4.72 -4.86
CA LYS A 53 -28.31 -5.03 -6.00
C LYS A 53 -29.03 -3.76 -6.47
N LEU A 54 -29.19 -3.61 -7.79
CA LEU A 54 -29.94 -2.51 -8.37
C LEU A 54 -31.42 -2.89 -8.56
N THR A 55 -32.32 -1.97 -8.19
CA THR A 55 -33.79 -2.18 -8.29
C THR A 55 -34.29 -2.37 -9.72
N GLN A 56 -33.48 -1.99 -10.72
CA GLN A 56 -33.72 -2.23 -12.15
C GLN A 56 -33.56 -3.69 -12.55
N SER A 57 -33.08 -4.56 -11.66
CA SER A 57 -33.10 -6.01 -11.87
C SER A 57 -34.47 -6.50 -12.26
N ASN A 58 -34.52 -7.42 -13.20
CA ASN A 58 -35.78 -7.99 -13.72
C ASN A 58 -35.73 -9.54 -13.74
N GLN A 59 -36.73 -10.18 -14.34
CA GLN A 59 -36.78 -11.64 -14.37
C GLN A 59 -35.63 -12.30 -15.18
N ASP A 60 -35.03 -11.57 -16.14
CA ASP A 60 -33.97 -12.07 -17.00
C ASP A 60 -32.56 -11.71 -16.47
N TYR A 61 -32.42 -10.58 -15.78
CA TYR A 61 -31.14 -10.06 -15.31
C TYR A 61 -31.21 -9.61 -13.86
N SER A 62 -30.33 -10.15 -13.03
CA SER A 62 -29.92 -9.52 -11.77
C SER A 62 -28.77 -8.55 -12.04
N ILE A 63 -28.92 -7.31 -11.58
CA ILE A 63 -27.95 -6.25 -11.83
C ILE A 63 -27.50 -5.69 -10.49
N TRP A 64 -26.19 -5.52 -10.32
CA TRP A 64 -25.61 -5.06 -9.08
C TRP A 64 -24.33 -4.26 -9.31
N THR A 65 -23.84 -3.60 -8.28
CA THR A 65 -22.60 -2.81 -8.30
C THR A 65 -21.73 -3.15 -7.10
N THR A 66 -20.44 -2.88 -7.21
CA THR A 66 -19.46 -2.99 -6.12
C THR A 66 -18.30 -2.01 -6.36
N VAL A 67 -17.44 -1.80 -5.36
CA VAL A 67 -16.23 -0.98 -5.51
C VAL A 67 -15.27 -1.55 -6.56
N PRO A 68 -14.48 -0.70 -7.23
CA PRO A 68 -13.55 -1.15 -8.27
C PRO A 68 -12.52 -2.18 -7.80
N SER A 69 -12.05 -2.10 -6.56
CA SER A 69 -11.05 -3.02 -6.01
C SER A 69 -11.59 -4.41 -5.65
N GLU A 70 -12.91 -4.60 -5.66
CA GLU A 70 -13.49 -5.94 -5.54
C GLU A 70 -13.43 -6.71 -6.85
N ARG A 71 -12.88 -7.92 -6.79
CA ARG A 71 -12.81 -8.82 -7.95
C ARG A 71 -14.10 -9.60 -8.09
N VAL A 72 -14.84 -9.37 -9.17
CA VAL A 72 -16.11 -10.04 -9.43
C VAL A 72 -15.88 -11.36 -10.17
N PHE A 73 -16.10 -12.49 -9.48
CA PHE A 73 -16.02 -13.81 -10.08
C PHE A 73 -17.33 -14.19 -10.77
N LYS A 74 -17.27 -15.08 -11.76
CA LYS A 74 -18.44 -15.54 -12.52
C LYS A 74 -19.55 -16.12 -11.65
N SER A 75 -19.18 -16.78 -10.54
CA SER A 75 -20.10 -17.49 -9.65
C SER A 75 -20.55 -16.66 -8.43
N ASP A 76 -20.04 -15.46 -8.24
CA ASP A 76 -20.35 -14.67 -7.05
C ASP A 76 -21.86 -14.45 -6.87
N PRO A 77 -22.33 -14.47 -5.63
CA PRO A 77 -23.73 -14.20 -5.34
C PRO A 77 -24.09 -12.74 -5.62
N VAL A 78 -25.34 -12.49 -5.95
CA VAL A 78 -25.88 -11.13 -6.02
C VAL A 78 -26.05 -10.63 -4.60
N PRO A 79 -25.59 -9.42 -4.25
CA PRO A 79 -25.72 -8.87 -2.89
C PRO A 79 -27.19 -8.66 -2.50
N ASP A 80 -27.48 -8.77 -1.19
CA ASP A 80 -28.83 -8.59 -0.64
C ASP A 80 -29.29 -7.13 -0.54
N PRO A 81 -28.45 -6.18 -0.07
CA PRO A 81 -28.84 -4.76 -0.04
C PRO A 81 -29.23 -4.27 -1.44
N ALA A 82 -30.19 -3.35 -1.52
CA ALA A 82 -30.66 -2.82 -2.80
C ALA A 82 -30.69 -1.31 -2.83
N SER A 83 -30.31 -0.71 -3.96
CA SER A 83 -30.43 0.72 -4.26
C SER A 83 -31.03 0.95 -5.64
N SER A 84 -31.52 2.17 -5.89
CA SER A 84 -32.11 2.54 -7.18
C SER A 84 -31.12 3.16 -8.17
N GLU A 85 -29.89 3.45 -7.75
CA GLU A 85 -28.86 4.12 -8.55
C GLU A 85 -27.47 3.69 -8.12
N VAL A 86 -26.48 3.96 -8.98
CA VAL A 86 -25.05 3.82 -8.67
C VAL A 86 -24.53 5.19 -8.23
N LEU A 87 -23.84 5.23 -7.09
CA LEU A 87 -23.24 6.44 -6.55
C LEU A 87 -21.75 6.47 -6.89
N VAL A 88 -21.29 7.58 -7.45
CA VAL A 88 -19.88 7.84 -7.81
C VAL A 88 -19.48 9.18 -7.20
N TYR A 89 -18.32 9.22 -6.57
CA TYR A 89 -17.76 10.42 -5.94
C TYR A 89 -16.40 10.73 -6.53
N ALA A 90 -16.20 11.95 -6.99
CA ALA A 90 -14.96 12.30 -7.70
C ALA A 90 -14.54 13.75 -7.49
N ALA A 91 -13.23 14.03 -7.64
CA ALA A 91 -12.71 15.38 -7.81
C ALA A 91 -12.65 15.75 -9.28
N LYS A 92 -12.30 17.01 -9.56
CA LYS A 92 -11.98 17.46 -10.91
C LYS A 92 -10.59 17.00 -11.29
N ASN A 93 -10.33 16.81 -12.58
CA ASN A 93 -9.01 16.41 -13.12
C ASN A 93 -8.58 15.00 -12.71
N GLU A 94 -9.54 14.07 -12.64
CA GLU A 94 -9.28 12.66 -12.34
C GLU A 94 -10.08 11.70 -13.23
N PHE A 95 -9.74 10.43 -13.13
CA PHE A 95 -10.41 9.31 -13.81
C PHE A 95 -11.03 8.37 -12.78
N GLU A 96 -12.30 8.51 -12.49
CA GLU A 96 -12.97 7.73 -11.46
C GLU A 96 -13.59 6.44 -12.02
N PRO A 97 -13.19 5.26 -11.56
CA PRO A 97 -13.78 4.00 -11.98
C PRO A 97 -14.97 3.57 -11.14
N PHE A 98 -15.89 2.80 -11.74
CA PHE A 98 -16.93 2.04 -11.02
C PHE A 98 -17.30 0.78 -11.79
N GLN A 99 -17.99 -0.17 -11.15
CA GLN A 99 -18.39 -1.42 -11.76
C GLN A 99 -19.92 -1.59 -11.79
N ILE A 100 -20.44 -2.13 -12.91
CA ILE A 100 -21.81 -2.64 -13.04
C ILE A 100 -21.74 -4.09 -13.47
N VAL A 101 -22.41 -4.96 -12.73
CA VAL A 101 -22.40 -6.41 -12.95
C VAL A 101 -23.79 -6.89 -13.38
N ILE A 102 -23.81 -7.71 -14.40
CA ILE A 102 -25.03 -8.32 -14.93
C ILE A 102 -24.93 -9.84 -14.77
N LYS A 103 -25.90 -10.43 -14.08
CA LYS A 103 -26.03 -11.89 -13.96
C LYS A 103 -27.34 -12.32 -14.61
N PRO A 104 -27.31 -12.98 -15.80
CA PRO A 104 -28.51 -13.53 -16.39
C PRO A 104 -29.11 -14.64 -15.53
N ALA A 105 -30.43 -14.76 -15.52
CA ALA A 105 -31.09 -15.86 -14.83
C ALA A 105 -30.74 -17.23 -15.46
N ALA A 106 -30.91 -18.31 -14.71
CA ALA A 106 -30.68 -19.65 -15.20
C ALA A 106 -31.50 -19.93 -16.47
N GLY A 107 -30.84 -20.33 -17.54
CA GLY A 107 -31.47 -20.60 -18.86
C GLY A 107 -31.67 -19.34 -19.74
N VAL A 108 -31.32 -18.15 -19.22
CA VAL A 108 -31.31 -16.91 -20.00
C VAL A 108 -29.92 -16.71 -20.57
N SER A 109 -29.81 -16.70 -21.88
CA SER A 109 -28.57 -16.35 -22.59
C SER A 109 -28.93 -15.50 -23.80
N GLY A 110 -28.03 -14.65 -24.25
CA GLY A 110 -28.26 -13.83 -25.44
C GLY A 110 -27.34 -12.63 -25.47
N ASP A 111 -27.47 -11.89 -26.57
CA ASP A 111 -26.64 -10.71 -26.76
C ASP A 111 -27.30 -9.46 -26.17
N ILE A 112 -26.47 -8.66 -25.58
CA ILE A 112 -26.81 -7.30 -25.13
C ILE A 112 -25.90 -6.30 -25.82
N SER A 113 -26.26 -5.04 -25.79
CA SER A 113 -25.32 -3.93 -25.96
C SER A 113 -25.42 -2.98 -24.78
N VAL A 114 -24.31 -2.32 -24.46
CA VAL A 114 -24.23 -1.35 -23.36
C VAL A 114 -23.83 0.02 -23.89
N ASN A 115 -24.29 1.05 -23.20
CA ASN A 115 -23.92 2.43 -23.50
C ASN A 115 -24.04 3.28 -22.23
N MET A 116 -23.15 4.25 -22.06
CA MET A 116 -23.26 5.25 -21.00
C MET A 116 -23.80 6.55 -21.60
N GLY A 117 -24.83 7.11 -20.96
CA GLY A 117 -25.32 8.44 -21.26
C GLY A 117 -24.28 9.51 -20.93
N SER A 118 -24.48 10.73 -21.41
CA SER A 118 -23.57 11.84 -21.14
C SER A 118 -23.92 12.53 -19.82
N PHE A 119 -22.95 12.76 -18.98
CA PHE A 119 -23.05 13.65 -17.82
C PHE A 119 -23.07 15.15 -18.22
N GLY A 120 -22.63 15.48 -19.43
CA GLY A 120 -22.44 16.88 -19.86
C GLY A 120 -21.14 17.49 -19.32
N SER A 121 -20.98 18.80 -19.49
CA SER A 121 -19.84 19.59 -18.97
C SER A 121 -18.45 19.09 -19.39
N GLY A 122 -18.35 18.37 -20.51
CA GLY A 122 -17.08 17.80 -20.98
C GLY A 122 -16.65 16.53 -20.24
N ILE A 123 -17.48 15.99 -19.34
CA ILE A 123 -17.22 14.70 -18.65
C ILE A 123 -17.45 13.57 -19.67
N GLU A 124 -16.41 12.77 -19.88
CA GLU A 124 -16.41 11.66 -20.83
C GLU A 124 -16.42 10.32 -20.07
N THR A 125 -16.77 9.22 -20.76
CA THR A 125 -16.78 7.90 -20.15
C THR A 125 -16.26 6.85 -21.12
N GLU A 126 -15.48 5.92 -20.57
CA GLU A 126 -15.06 4.71 -21.25
C GLU A 126 -15.69 3.45 -20.61
N ILE A 127 -16.07 2.49 -21.44
CA ILE A 127 -16.63 1.22 -20.97
C ILE A 127 -15.68 0.09 -21.36
N HIS A 128 -15.36 -0.75 -20.38
CA HIS A 128 -14.62 -1.99 -20.62
C HIS A 128 -15.43 -3.18 -20.09
N GLN A 129 -15.41 -4.29 -20.81
CA GLN A 129 -15.88 -5.56 -20.29
C GLN A 129 -14.75 -6.25 -19.55
N VAL A 130 -14.97 -6.61 -18.28
CA VAL A 130 -14.02 -7.41 -17.53
C VAL A 130 -13.94 -8.80 -18.13
N LYS A 131 -12.76 -9.21 -18.54
CA LYS A 131 -12.46 -10.55 -19.06
C LYS A 131 -11.74 -11.36 -18.00
N TYR A 132 -11.65 -12.66 -18.24
CA TYR A 132 -11.10 -13.60 -17.27
C TYR A 132 -9.89 -14.33 -17.85
N VAL A 133 -8.92 -14.58 -16.97
CA VAL A 133 -7.72 -15.37 -17.25
C VAL A 133 -7.74 -16.60 -16.34
N ASN A 134 -7.46 -17.76 -16.88
CA ASN A 134 -7.49 -19.00 -16.11
C ASN A 134 -6.19 -19.24 -15.36
N ILE A 135 -6.26 -19.20 -14.03
CA ILE A 135 -5.18 -19.52 -13.12
C ILE A 135 -5.18 -21.03 -12.87
N ARG A 136 -4.12 -21.70 -13.31
CA ARG A 136 -3.96 -23.15 -13.16
C ARG A 136 -3.26 -23.56 -11.88
N GLN A 137 -2.45 -22.68 -11.35
CA GLN A 137 -1.73 -22.82 -10.09
C GLN A 137 -1.74 -21.46 -9.41
N ALA A 138 -2.14 -21.44 -8.15
CA ALA A 138 -2.10 -20.22 -7.34
C ALA A 138 -0.67 -19.74 -7.13
N THR A 139 -0.49 -18.42 -7.05
CA THR A 139 0.80 -17.80 -6.75
C THR A 139 1.27 -18.16 -5.35
N ASP A 140 0.38 -18.07 -4.38
CA ASP A 140 0.61 -18.39 -2.96
C ASP A 140 -0.73 -18.69 -2.27
N THR A 141 -0.76 -18.54 -0.95
CA THR A 141 -1.94 -18.90 -0.14
C THR A 141 -3.12 -17.94 -0.27
N LEU A 142 -2.91 -16.71 -0.73
CA LEU A 142 -4.01 -15.77 -1.05
C LEU A 142 -4.63 -16.06 -2.41
N GLY A 143 -3.84 -16.61 -3.34
CA GLY A 143 -4.32 -16.97 -4.66
C GLY A 143 -5.20 -18.23 -4.66
N LYS A 144 -6.07 -18.34 -5.66
CA LYS A 144 -6.90 -19.53 -5.93
C LYS A 144 -6.77 -19.92 -7.39
N THR A 145 -7.07 -21.16 -7.71
CA THR A 145 -7.17 -21.62 -9.10
C THR A 145 -8.56 -21.30 -9.67
N GLY A 146 -8.66 -21.04 -10.97
CA GLY A 146 -9.91 -20.74 -11.64
C GLY A 146 -9.83 -19.54 -12.57
N ASP A 147 -10.98 -19.04 -13.00
CA ASP A 147 -11.08 -17.89 -13.88
C ASP A 147 -11.06 -16.59 -13.08
N TYR A 148 -9.96 -15.84 -13.19
CA TYR A 148 -9.75 -14.57 -12.49
C TYR A 148 -10.08 -13.36 -13.37
N PRO A 149 -10.86 -12.38 -12.87
CA PRO A 149 -11.12 -11.12 -13.55
C PRO A 149 -9.87 -10.24 -13.48
N ASP A 150 -9.34 -9.80 -14.63
CA ASP A 150 -8.21 -8.88 -14.67
C ASP A 150 -8.13 -8.07 -15.99
N PRO A 151 -8.25 -8.63 -17.21
CA PRO A 151 -8.19 -7.84 -18.44
C PRO A 151 -9.43 -6.98 -18.62
N LEU A 152 -9.24 -5.71 -18.95
CA LEU A 152 -10.29 -4.74 -19.26
C LEU A 152 -10.38 -4.57 -20.77
N TRP A 153 -11.37 -5.24 -21.38
CA TRP A 153 -11.57 -5.24 -22.82
C TRP A 153 -12.42 -4.04 -23.25
N PRO A 154 -11.90 -3.14 -24.09
CA PRO A 154 -12.66 -1.98 -24.55
C PRO A 154 -13.94 -2.37 -25.27
N VAL A 155 -15.04 -1.71 -24.97
CA VAL A 155 -16.36 -1.93 -25.57
C VAL A 155 -16.78 -0.70 -26.37
N GLU A 156 -17.15 -0.94 -27.64
CA GLU A 156 -17.71 0.11 -28.47
C GLU A 156 -19.22 0.27 -28.19
N SER A 157 -19.69 1.52 -28.24
CA SER A 157 -21.13 1.80 -28.05
C SER A 157 -22.00 1.02 -29.04
N GLY A 158 -22.93 0.22 -28.49
CA GLY A 158 -23.84 -0.59 -29.29
C GLY A 158 -23.26 -1.92 -29.81
N GLU A 159 -22.02 -2.27 -29.44
CA GLU A 159 -21.42 -3.55 -29.80
C GLU A 159 -22.19 -4.71 -29.14
N PRO A 160 -22.55 -5.77 -29.93
CA PRO A 160 -23.18 -6.94 -29.36
C PRO A 160 -22.23 -7.74 -28.47
N LEU A 161 -22.63 -7.97 -27.21
CA LEU A 161 -21.89 -8.71 -26.21
C LEU A 161 -22.71 -9.92 -25.75
N SER A 162 -22.13 -11.12 -25.85
CA SER A 162 -22.81 -12.34 -25.44
C SER A 162 -22.69 -12.58 -23.93
N LEU A 163 -23.81 -12.82 -23.27
CA LEU A 163 -23.90 -13.18 -21.86
C LEU A 163 -24.12 -14.69 -21.70
N ALA A 164 -23.41 -15.29 -20.73
CA ALA A 164 -23.65 -16.67 -20.32
C ALA A 164 -24.71 -16.73 -19.21
N ALA A 165 -25.59 -17.73 -19.25
CA ALA A 165 -26.61 -17.95 -18.25
C ALA A 165 -25.99 -18.27 -16.89
N ASP A 166 -26.49 -17.66 -15.80
CA ASP A 166 -26.09 -17.85 -14.41
C ASP A 166 -24.61 -17.47 -14.11
N GLU A 167 -23.95 -16.73 -15.02
CA GLU A 167 -22.59 -16.21 -14.81
C GLU A 167 -22.60 -14.68 -14.74
N ASN A 168 -21.84 -14.12 -13.81
CA ASN A 168 -21.61 -12.67 -13.75
C ASN A 168 -20.80 -12.19 -14.95
N THR A 169 -21.20 -11.07 -15.51
CA THR A 169 -20.42 -10.27 -16.47
C THR A 169 -20.28 -8.88 -15.91
N SER A 170 -19.06 -8.48 -15.56
CA SER A 170 -18.78 -7.15 -15.04
C SER A 170 -18.38 -6.20 -16.15
N PHE A 171 -18.87 -4.97 -16.05
CA PHE A 171 -18.47 -3.81 -16.83
C PHE A 171 -17.73 -2.84 -15.91
N TRP A 172 -16.57 -2.43 -16.35
CA TRP A 172 -15.75 -1.40 -15.74
C TRP A 172 -15.98 -0.09 -16.49
N ILE A 173 -16.45 0.91 -15.81
CA ILE A 173 -16.72 2.22 -16.40
C ILE A 173 -15.75 3.22 -15.78
N THR A 174 -15.00 3.94 -16.59
CA THR A 174 -14.13 5.04 -16.16
C THR A 174 -14.77 6.36 -16.55
N VAL A 175 -14.89 7.28 -15.61
CA VAL A 175 -15.36 8.64 -15.81
C VAL A 175 -14.15 9.56 -15.88
N ASP A 176 -13.92 10.22 -17.03
CA ASP A 176 -12.89 11.22 -17.23
C ASP A 176 -13.47 12.59 -16.92
N ILE A 177 -12.94 13.25 -15.91
CA ILE A 177 -13.47 14.49 -15.36
C ILE A 177 -12.49 15.63 -15.60
N PRO A 178 -12.79 16.56 -16.52
CA PRO A 178 -11.89 17.67 -16.80
C PRO A 178 -11.80 18.65 -15.62
N SER A 179 -10.65 19.28 -15.45
CA SER A 179 -10.42 20.31 -14.42
C SER A 179 -11.41 21.49 -14.51
N SER A 180 -11.98 21.72 -15.70
CA SER A 180 -12.95 22.79 -15.98
C SER A 180 -14.40 22.46 -15.57
N ALA A 181 -14.70 21.21 -15.19
CA ALA A 181 -16.04 20.83 -14.77
C ALA A 181 -16.49 21.61 -13.53
N ALA A 182 -17.76 21.96 -13.44
CA ALA A 182 -18.29 22.65 -12.26
C ALA A 182 -18.57 21.61 -11.15
N ALA A 183 -18.29 21.95 -9.90
CA ALA A 183 -18.70 21.10 -8.77
C ALA A 183 -20.22 20.97 -8.65
N GLY A 184 -20.70 19.84 -8.19
CA GLY A 184 -22.14 19.57 -7.95
C GLY A 184 -22.56 18.19 -8.43
N GLU A 185 -23.89 18.01 -8.50
CA GLU A 185 -24.49 16.73 -8.86
C GLU A 185 -24.69 16.62 -10.38
N TYR A 186 -24.27 15.47 -10.91
CA TYR A 186 -24.49 15.05 -12.28
C TYR A 186 -25.21 13.72 -12.33
N SER A 187 -25.96 13.45 -13.38
CA SER A 187 -26.65 12.18 -13.56
C SER A 187 -26.64 11.75 -15.01
N ALA A 188 -26.41 10.46 -15.23
CA ALA A 188 -26.50 9.82 -16.53
C ALA A 188 -27.00 8.39 -16.37
N ASP A 189 -27.50 7.79 -17.44
CA ASP A 189 -27.97 6.41 -17.40
C ASP A 189 -26.96 5.45 -18.05
N PHE A 190 -26.62 4.37 -17.35
CA PHE A 190 -26.00 3.21 -17.97
C PHE A 190 -27.10 2.33 -18.58
N GLN A 191 -27.13 2.24 -19.90
CA GLN A 191 -28.16 1.55 -20.66
C GLN A 191 -27.74 0.15 -21.03
N ILE A 192 -28.54 -0.85 -20.70
CA ILE A 192 -28.42 -2.23 -21.13
C ILE A 192 -29.55 -2.50 -22.11
N THR A 193 -29.22 -2.73 -23.37
CA THR A 193 -30.18 -3.10 -24.41
C THR A 193 -30.09 -4.59 -24.68
N SER A 194 -31.13 -5.32 -24.33
CA SER A 194 -31.23 -6.74 -24.66
C SER A 194 -31.61 -6.91 -26.14
N LEU A 195 -30.70 -7.48 -26.93
CA LEU A 195 -30.90 -7.71 -28.35
C LEU A 195 -31.80 -8.93 -28.61
N SER A 196 -31.83 -9.87 -27.66
CA SER A 196 -32.63 -11.09 -27.73
C SER A 196 -34.06 -10.88 -27.22
N ASN A 197 -34.23 -10.03 -26.16
CA ASN A 197 -35.53 -9.73 -25.54
C ASN A 197 -35.61 -8.23 -25.22
N PRO A 198 -36.08 -7.37 -26.14
CA PRO A 198 -36.11 -5.91 -25.90
C PRO A 198 -36.88 -5.47 -24.67
N SER A 199 -37.82 -6.30 -24.16
CA SER A 199 -38.59 -6.01 -22.95
C SER A 199 -37.75 -6.11 -21.66
N SER A 200 -36.58 -6.72 -21.71
CA SER A 200 -35.65 -6.86 -20.62
C SER A 200 -34.55 -5.78 -20.63
N SER A 201 -34.61 -4.84 -21.58
CA SER A 201 -33.72 -3.67 -21.62
C SER A 201 -34.00 -2.75 -20.42
N VAL A 202 -32.93 -2.20 -19.83
CA VAL A 202 -33.01 -1.35 -18.64
C VAL A 202 -32.09 -0.16 -18.75
N ALA A 203 -32.45 0.93 -18.05
CA ALA A 203 -31.59 2.07 -17.80
C ALA A 203 -31.30 2.13 -16.29
N ILE A 204 -30.05 2.28 -15.93
CA ILE A 204 -29.57 2.32 -14.55
C ILE A 204 -29.10 3.75 -14.30
N PRO A 205 -29.73 4.51 -13.40
CA PRO A 205 -29.24 5.83 -13.04
C PRO A 205 -27.86 5.73 -12.38
N VAL A 206 -26.95 6.61 -12.81
CA VAL A 206 -25.64 6.80 -12.21
C VAL A 206 -25.55 8.26 -11.78
N SER A 207 -25.42 8.49 -10.49
CA SER A 207 -25.28 9.81 -9.87
C SER A 207 -23.81 10.06 -9.55
N LEU A 208 -23.25 11.13 -10.10
CA LEU A 208 -21.88 11.58 -9.85
C LEU A 208 -21.90 12.83 -9.00
N HIS A 209 -21.37 12.71 -7.78
CA HIS A 209 -21.09 13.85 -6.92
C HIS A 209 -19.68 14.37 -7.20
N LEU A 210 -19.58 15.55 -7.81
CA LEU A 210 -18.31 16.17 -8.17
C LEU A 210 -17.88 17.18 -7.11
N PHE A 211 -16.85 16.86 -6.33
CA PHE A 211 -16.33 17.71 -5.27
C PHE A 211 -15.82 19.06 -5.77
N ASN A 212 -15.83 20.06 -4.88
CA ASN A 212 -15.37 21.41 -5.22
C ASN A 212 -13.85 21.60 -5.08
N PHE A 213 -13.06 20.64 -5.50
CA PHE A 213 -11.61 20.79 -5.67
C PHE A 213 -11.15 20.02 -6.91
N ALA A 214 -9.94 20.27 -7.35
CA ALA A 214 -9.28 19.52 -8.42
C ALA A 214 -8.01 18.88 -7.88
N ILE A 215 -7.71 17.67 -8.32
CA ILE A 215 -6.38 17.12 -8.09
C ILE A 215 -5.37 17.85 -9.01
N PRO A 216 -4.11 18.04 -8.55
CA PRO A 216 -3.11 18.77 -9.31
C PRO A 216 -2.79 18.15 -10.67
N ASP A 217 -2.47 19.00 -11.66
CA ASP A 217 -1.88 18.55 -12.93
C ASP A 217 -0.48 17.99 -12.71
N GLN A 218 0.27 18.58 -11.76
CA GLN A 218 1.58 18.08 -11.38
C GLN A 218 1.46 16.72 -10.69
N ILE A 219 2.25 15.76 -11.15
CA ILE A 219 2.38 14.45 -10.52
C ILE A 219 3.44 14.55 -9.42
N HIS A 220 3.06 14.28 -8.16
CA HIS A 220 3.97 14.37 -7.01
C HIS A 220 4.71 13.07 -6.71
N THR A 221 4.23 11.94 -7.24
CA THR A 221 4.92 10.65 -7.16
C THR A 221 5.83 10.45 -8.38
N LYS A 222 6.99 9.82 -8.19
CA LYS A 222 7.89 9.48 -9.27
C LYS A 222 7.74 8.01 -9.65
N SER A 223 8.10 7.65 -10.88
CA SER A 223 8.08 6.24 -11.24
C SER A 223 9.12 5.87 -12.30
N GLN A 224 9.47 4.58 -12.32
CA GLN A 224 10.31 3.95 -13.33
C GLN A 224 9.58 2.72 -13.88
N MET A 225 8.72 2.92 -14.86
CA MET A 225 7.98 1.83 -15.48
C MET A 225 8.72 1.33 -16.72
N ASN A 226 9.14 0.07 -16.70
CA ASN A 226 9.77 -0.53 -17.86
C ASN A 226 8.71 -0.98 -18.87
N PHE A 227 8.87 -0.56 -20.10
CA PHE A 227 7.92 -0.75 -21.17
C PHE A 227 8.63 -1.00 -22.51
N SER A 228 8.21 -2.03 -23.24
CA SER A 228 8.74 -2.36 -24.56
C SER A 228 7.87 -1.79 -25.67
N TYR A 229 8.32 -0.73 -26.29
CA TYR A 229 7.63 -0.12 -27.44
C TYR A 229 7.60 -1.04 -28.64
N SER A 230 8.70 -1.73 -28.98
CA SER A 230 8.75 -2.65 -30.10
C SER A 230 7.74 -3.79 -29.97
N THR A 231 7.60 -4.36 -28.78
CA THR A 231 6.64 -5.43 -28.53
C THR A 231 5.19 -4.98 -28.78
N ILE A 232 4.85 -3.75 -28.34
CA ILE A 232 3.49 -3.24 -28.55
C ILE A 232 3.23 -2.93 -30.02
N LEU A 233 4.18 -2.29 -30.68
CA LEU A 233 4.08 -1.94 -32.10
C LEU A 233 3.89 -3.18 -32.97
N ASP A 234 4.67 -4.23 -32.70
CA ASP A 234 4.54 -5.52 -33.39
C ASP A 234 3.14 -6.14 -33.21
N LYS A 235 2.59 -6.07 -32.00
CA LYS A 235 1.28 -6.65 -31.70
C LYS A 235 0.11 -5.83 -32.24
N TYR A 236 0.28 -4.53 -32.37
CA TYR A 236 -0.72 -3.63 -32.98
C TYR A 236 -0.50 -3.44 -34.49
N GLY A 237 0.55 -4.02 -35.03
CA GLY A 237 0.82 -3.98 -36.48
C GLY A 237 1.32 -2.64 -36.99
N VAL A 238 1.88 -1.80 -36.11
CA VAL A 238 2.41 -0.48 -36.46
C VAL A 238 3.86 -0.61 -36.97
N GLY A 239 4.10 -0.21 -38.20
CA GLY A 239 5.43 -0.25 -38.81
C GLY A 239 6.35 0.85 -38.29
N CYS A 240 7.67 0.54 -38.16
CA CYS A 240 8.64 1.49 -37.65
C CYS A 240 8.74 2.76 -38.52
N CYS A 241 8.74 3.85 -37.81
CA CYS A 241 9.46 5.10 -38.02
C CYS A 241 8.78 6.07 -39.00
N GLY A 242 7.51 5.85 -39.32
CA GLY A 242 6.64 6.81 -39.98
C GLY A 242 5.83 7.67 -38.99
N GLU A 243 5.00 8.56 -39.50
CA GLU A 243 4.13 9.44 -38.70
C GLU A 243 3.23 8.64 -37.75
N GLU A 244 2.62 7.54 -38.22
CA GLU A 244 1.80 6.65 -37.40
C GLU A 244 2.58 6.07 -36.21
N TYR A 245 3.83 5.69 -36.42
CA TYR A 245 4.70 5.16 -35.35
C TYR A 245 4.91 6.21 -34.24
N TRP A 246 5.27 7.43 -34.61
CA TRP A 246 5.53 8.49 -33.64
C TRP A 246 4.27 8.88 -32.89
N SER A 247 3.17 9.02 -33.59
CA SER A 247 1.87 9.29 -32.98
C SER A 247 1.45 8.21 -31.99
N TYR A 248 1.81 6.95 -32.28
CA TYR A 248 1.51 5.85 -31.40
C TYR A 248 2.38 5.85 -30.13
N VAL A 249 3.68 6.12 -30.28
CA VAL A 249 4.61 6.25 -29.15
C VAL A 249 4.20 7.41 -28.24
N ASP A 250 3.77 8.51 -28.82
CA ASP A 250 3.29 9.68 -28.08
C ASP A 250 2.07 9.35 -27.21
N ARG A 251 1.07 8.70 -27.81
CA ARG A 251 -0.13 8.23 -27.08
C ARG A 251 0.18 7.23 -25.97
N ILE A 252 1.15 6.34 -26.16
CA ILE A 252 1.62 5.48 -25.09
C ILE A 252 2.11 6.29 -23.89
N LYS A 253 2.88 7.34 -24.14
CA LYS A 253 3.42 8.20 -23.08
C LYS A 253 2.33 9.08 -22.43
N GLU A 254 1.36 9.56 -23.19
CA GLU A 254 0.17 10.21 -22.65
C GLU A 254 -0.59 9.27 -21.72
N TYR A 255 -0.83 8.04 -22.16
CA TYR A 255 -1.51 7.01 -21.37
C TYR A 255 -0.81 6.75 -20.03
N PHE A 256 0.54 6.76 -20.00
CA PHE A 256 1.27 6.68 -18.73
C PHE A 256 1.01 7.89 -17.83
N ILE A 257 1.06 9.09 -18.37
CA ILE A 257 0.83 10.32 -17.60
C ILE A 257 -0.61 10.42 -17.09
N ASP A 258 -1.58 9.98 -17.85
CA ASP A 258 -2.97 9.87 -17.38
C ASP A 258 -3.13 8.86 -16.23
N HIS A 259 -2.22 7.87 -16.14
CA HIS A 259 -2.10 6.96 -15.02
C HIS A 259 -1.19 7.47 -13.90
N ARG A 260 -0.74 8.74 -13.95
CA ARG A 260 0.21 9.34 -13.01
C ARG A 260 1.52 8.56 -12.87
N LEU A 261 1.90 7.88 -13.93
CA LEU A 261 3.11 7.06 -14.06
C LEU A 261 4.01 7.60 -15.18
N THR A 262 5.29 7.27 -15.11
CA THR A 262 6.26 7.61 -16.16
C THR A 262 7.00 6.38 -16.64
N PRO A 263 7.19 6.22 -17.97
CA PRO A 263 8.16 5.26 -18.45
C PRO A 263 9.57 5.69 -18.04
N LYS A 264 10.48 4.74 -17.91
CA LYS A 264 11.84 5.01 -17.45
C LYS A 264 12.64 5.98 -18.34
N SER A 265 12.24 6.15 -19.59
CA SER A 265 12.98 6.94 -20.58
C SER A 265 12.08 7.92 -21.33
N VAL A 266 12.61 9.10 -21.59
CA VAL A 266 11.98 10.10 -22.45
C VAL A 266 12.17 9.76 -23.95
N LEU A 267 13.08 8.88 -24.29
CA LEU A 267 13.41 8.55 -25.65
C LEU A 267 12.29 7.79 -26.38
N TRP A 268 12.29 7.88 -27.70
CA TRP A 268 11.26 7.29 -28.56
C TRP A 268 11.27 5.76 -28.59
N SER A 269 12.46 5.18 -28.55
CA SER A 269 12.62 3.75 -28.75
C SER A 269 12.56 2.94 -27.46
N GLY A 270 12.34 3.55 -26.31
CA GLY A 270 12.26 2.86 -25.01
C GLY A 270 13.50 2.09 -24.57
N GLY A 271 14.46 1.90 -25.46
CA GLY A 271 15.71 1.20 -25.20
C GLY A 271 16.89 2.14 -25.34
N LEU A 272 17.73 2.13 -24.32
CA LEU A 272 18.97 2.94 -24.28
C LEU A 272 20.10 2.35 -25.10
N THR A 273 19.89 1.18 -25.69
CA THR A 273 20.88 0.51 -26.49
C THR A 273 20.43 0.41 -27.93
N THR A 274 20.98 1.22 -28.77
CA THR A 274 21.22 0.72 -30.10
C THR A 274 22.26 -0.40 -29.99
N SER A 275 22.12 -1.46 -30.77
CA SER A 275 23.08 -2.57 -30.87
C SER A 275 24.52 -2.13 -31.22
N GLY A 276 24.79 -0.85 -31.27
CA GLY A 276 26.10 -0.24 -31.56
C GLY A 276 26.65 0.62 -30.42
N GLY A 277 25.97 0.73 -29.28
CA GLY A 277 26.51 1.42 -28.10
C GLY A 277 26.63 2.93 -28.23
N ALA A 278 25.94 3.57 -29.19
CA ALA A 278 25.94 5.01 -29.27
C ALA A 278 24.94 5.60 -28.27
N PRO A 279 25.33 6.59 -27.44
CA PRO A 279 24.36 7.34 -26.64
C PRO A 279 23.46 8.14 -27.58
N TYR A 280 22.19 8.32 -27.16
CA TYR A 280 21.25 9.21 -27.87
C TYR A 280 21.65 10.69 -27.83
N ILE A 281 22.64 11.03 -27.01
CA ILE A 281 23.32 12.31 -27.03
C ILE A 281 24.70 12.02 -27.59
N ASP A 282 25.01 12.54 -28.77
CA ASP A 282 26.29 12.40 -29.41
C ASP A 282 27.40 13.01 -28.56
N TYR A 283 28.30 12.19 -28.08
CA TYR A 283 29.45 12.62 -27.30
C TYR A 283 30.71 12.53 -28.12
N GLU A 284 31.32 13.68 -28.39
CA GLU A 284 32.59 13.75 -29.06
C GLU A 284 33.76 13.51 -28.08
N CYS A 285 34.29 12.30 -28.10
CA CYS A 285 35.32 11.85 -27.17
C CYS A 285 36.60 12.70 -27.22
N SER A 286 36.89 13.35 -28.34
CA SER A 286 38.10 14.14 -28.51
C SER A 286 38.01 15.53 -27.86
N THR A 287 36.82 16.09 -27.79
CA THR A 287 36.53 17.41 -27.23
C THR A 287 35.86 17.37 -25.89
N GLY A 288 35.23 16.26 -25.51
CA GLY A 288 34.45 16.12 -24.27
C GLY A 288 33.14 16.89 -24.32
N THR A 289 32.57 17.09 -25.50
CA THR A 289 31.34 17.90 -25.68
C THR A 289 30.22 17.06 -26.24
N PHE A 290 28.99 17.44 -25.85
CA PHE A 290 27.78 16.88 -26.47
C PHE A 290 27.40 17.67 -27.69
N THR A 291 26.95 16.94 -28.71
CA THR A 291 26.24 17.49 -29.86
C THR A 291 24.94 16.72 -30.00
N ASP A 292 23.83 17.35 -29.76
CA ASP A 292 22.51 16.78 -30.03
C ASP A 292 22.02 17.27 -31.37
N ASN A 293 22.31 16.55 -32.44
CA ASN A 293 21.93 16.90 -33.78
C ASN A 293 21.00 15.86 -34.45
N ASP A 294 20.60 14.83 -33.71
CA ASP A 294 19.86 13.71 -34.27
C ASP A 294 18.35 13.97 -34.38
N GLY A 295 17.88 15.19 -34.03
CA GLY A 295 16.47 15.58 -34.11
C GLY A 295 15.59 14.67 -33.25
N ILE A 296 14.59 14.05 -33.85
CA ILE A 296 13.66 13.18 -33.13
C ILE A 296 14.31 11.89 -32.55
N TRP A 297 15.47 11.50 -33.03
CA TRP A 297 16.26 10.38 -32.54
C TRP A 297 17.21 10.78 -31.41
N GLY A 298 17.44 12.08 -31.22
CA GLY A 298 18.24 12.62 -30.15
C GLY A 298 17.46 12.75 -28.84
N PHE A 299 18.10 13.40 -27.87
CA PHE A 299 17.49 13.66 -26.56
C PHE A 299 16.71 14.96 -26.50
N GLU A 300 17.17 16.02 -27.20
CA GLU A 300 16.64 17.39 -27.08
C GLU A 300 15.16 17.50 -27.42
N GLU A 301 14.74 16.93 -28.55
CA GLU A 301 13.35 17.01 -29.00
C GLU A 301 12.38 16.22 -28.09
N PRO A 302 12.66 14.95 -27.72
CA PRO A 302 11.88 14.23 -26.73
C PRO A 302 11.88 14.90 -25.36
N ALA A 303 12.99 15.47 -24.91
CA ALA A 303 13.07 16.17 -23.62
C ALA A 303 12.18 17.41 -23.58
N LYS A 304 12.20 18.23 -24.60
CA LYS A 304 11.29 19.38 -24.73
C LYS A 304 9.83 18.94 -24.68
N ARG A 305 9.50 17.85 -25.36
CA ARG A 305 8.12 17.36 -25.38
C ARG A 305 7.69 16.75 -24.06
N TYR A 306 8.48 15.85 -23.51
CA TYR A 306 8.05 15.01 -22.37
C TYR A 306 8.48 15.52 -20.99
N LEU A 307 9.51 16.36 -20.88
CA LEU A 307 9.90 16.92 -19.59
C LEU A 307 9.29 18.27 -19.32
N SER A 308 9.17 19.14 -20.34
CA SER A 308 8.54 20.44 -20.18
C SER A 308 7.05 20.46 -20.53
N GLY A 309 6.55 19.42 -21.18
CA GLY A 309 5.17 19.36 -21.69
C GLY A 309 4.86 20.32 -22.84
N SER A 310 5.83 21.16 -23.25
CA SER A 310 5.59 22.27 -24.17
C SER A 310 6.19 22.10 -25.57
N GLY A 311 6.90 20.99 -25.79
CA GLY A 311 7.59 20.77 -27.06
C GLY A 311 6.63 20.36 -28.17
N LEU A 312 6.53 21.23 -29.19
CA LEU A 312 5.99 20.84 -30.48
C LEU A 312 7.13 20.25 -31.30
N MET A 313 7.00 18.99 -31.71
CA MET A 313 7.93 18.44 -32.69
C MET A 313 7.54 18.91 -34.08
N GLN A 314 8.32 19.82 -34.62
CA GLN A 314 8.04 20.44 -35.91
C GLN A 314 7.88 19.39 -37.03
N GLY A 315 6.66 19.35 -37.59
CA GLY A 315 6.31 18.42 -38.69
C GLY A 315 5.87 17.01 -38.22
N THR A 316 5.80 16.73 -36.91
CA THR A 316 5.33 15.44 -36.38
C THR A 316 4.15 15.61 -35.44
N PHE A 317 4.16 16.64 -34.57
CA PHE A 317 3.06 16.93 -33.65
C PHE A 317 2.71 18.41 -33.68
N ASP A 318 1.42 18.70 -33.82
CA ASP A 318 0.89 20.05 -33.88
C ASP A 318 0.32 20.53 -32.54
N GLN A 319 0.29 19.66 -31.49
CA GLN A 319 -0.28 19.97 -30.18
C GLN A 319 0.75 19.75 -29.07
N GLU A 320 0.57 20.46 -27.96
CA GLU A 320 1.34 20.22 -26.75
C GLU A 320 1.07 18.82 -26.22
N PHE A 321 2.09 18.23 -25.57
CA PHE A 321 1.99 16.92 -24.96
C PHE A 321 1.06 17.00 -23.73
N ASN A 322 0.03 16.19 -23.71
CA ASN A 322 -0.91 16.00 -22.60
C ASN A 322 -1.29 17.31 -21.86
N GLY A 323 -1.65 18.36 -22.61
CA GLY A 323 -2.06 19.66 -22.06
C GLY A 323 -0.95 20.42 -21.34
N GLY A 324 0.32 20.10 -21.59
CA GLY A 324 1.49 20.74 -20.97
C GLY A 324 2.02 20.01 -19.72
N ARG A 325 1.48 18.83 -19.39
CA ARG A 325 2.00 17.99 -18.29
C ARG A 325 3.26 17.25 -18.72
N GLY A 326 4.37 17.44 -17.99
CA GLY A 326 5.64 16.77 -18.24
C GLY A 326 5.88 15.60 -17.28
N PHE A 327 6.90 14.78 -17.57
CA PHE A 327 7.34 13.71 -16.70
C PHE A 327 8.00 14.27 -15.42
N PRO A 328 7.62 13.81 -14.22
CA PRO A 328 8.25 14.25 -12.96
C PRO A 328 9.67 13.67 -12.77
N SER A 329 10.02 12.60 -13.47
CA SER A 329 11.34 11.99 -13.40
C SER A 329 11.68 11.19 -14.66
N PHE A 330 12.96 11.00 -14.94
CA PHE A 330 13.43 10.10 -15.98
C PHE A 330 14.81 9.55 -15.68
N MET A 331 15.06 8.35 -16.19
CA MET A 331 16.38 7.73 -16.14
C MET A 331 17.28 8.36 -17.23
N VAL A 332 18.46 8.81 -16.83
CA VAL A 332 19.47 9.34 -17.75
C VAL A 332 19.81 8.28 -18.79
N ALA A 333 19.93 8.71 -20.04
CA ALA A 333 20.39 7.85 -21.11
C ALA A 333 21.80 7.36 -20.83
N THR A 334 21.92 6.07 -20.50
CA THR A 334 23.18 5.38 -20.31
C THR A 334 23.22 4.16 -21.19
N PHE A 335 24.40 3.62 -21.36
CA PHE A 335 24.53 2.31 -21.94
C PHE A 335 24.03 1.29 -20.93
N GLN A 336 23.20 0.39 -21.38
CA GLN A 336 22.82 -0.76 -20.60
C GLN A 336 23.74 -1.90 -20.97
N ASN A 337 24.55 -2.35 -20.04
CA ASN A 337 25.26 -3.59 -20.21
C ASN A 337 24.37 -4.75 -19.75
N ASN A 338 24.32 -5.80 -20.52
CA ASN A 338 23.44 -6.95 -20.29
C ASN A 338 23.65 -7.55 -18.90
N ASP A 339 22.57 -7.81 -18.21
CA ASP A 339 22.35 -8.84 -17.19
C ASP A 339 23.36 -9.02 -16.04
N SER A 340 24.49 -8.34 -16.02
CA SER A 340 25.24 -8.30 -14.78
C SER A 340 24.62 -7.23 -13.90
N SER A 341 24.15 -7.64 -12.76
CA SER A 341 23.53 -6.83 -11.74
C SER A 341 24.33 -5.57 -11.38
N ALA A 342 25.59 -5.55 -11.64
CA ALA A 342 26.51 -4.63 -11.05
C ALA A 342 27.03 -3.52 -11.98
N ASP A 343 27.19 -3.72 -13.26
CA ASP A 343 27.79 -2.70 -14.14
C ASP A 343 26.94 -2.37 -15.37
N GLN A 344 26.42 -1.14 -15.41
CA GLN A 344 25.62 -0.61 -16.52
C GLN A 344 26.49 0.09 -17.58
N ARG A 345 27.82 0.09 -17.43
CA ARG A 345 28.73 0.73 -18.39
C ARG A 345 28.96 -0.16 -19.62
N PRO A 346 29.17 0.44 -20.80
CA PRO A 346 29.51 -0.34 -21.97
C PRO A 346 30.90 -0.94 -21.85
N SER A 347 31.12 -2.12 -22.43
CA SER A 347 32.44 -2.78 -22.45
C SER A 347 33.50 -1.97 -23.21
N THR A 348 33.10 -1.09 -24.12
CA THR A 348 33.98 -0.21 -24.90
C THR A 348 33.38 1.19 -24.97
N PHE A 349 34.18 2.20 -24.62
CA PHE A 349 33.76 3.59 -24.65
C PHE A 349 34.96 4.47 -25.08
N CYS A 350 34.75 5.43 -25.99
CA CYS A 350 35.81 6.31 -26.52
C CYS A 350 37.07 5.54 -26.97
N GLY A 351 36.90 4.41 -27.60
CA GLY A 351 38.03 3.57 -28.06
C GLY A 351 38.79 2.83 -26.95
N GLN A 352 38.33 2.94 -25.71
CA GLN A 352 38.90 2.22 -24.57
C GLN A 352 37.97 1.05 -24.21
N THR A 353 38.54 -0.06 -23.78
CA THR A 353 37.82 -1.28 -23.42
C THR A 353 38.03 -1.60 -21.94
N ILE A 354 36.94 -1.98 -21.26
CA ILE A 354 36.97 -2.57 -19.93
C ILE A 354 36.42 -3.99 -20.03
N ALA A 355 37.07 -4.97 -19.41
CA ALA A 355 36.46 -6.29 -19.29
C ALA A 355 35.28 -6.24 -18.30
N ALA A 356 34.25 -7.04 -18.53
CA ALA A 356 33.08 -7.10 -17.62
C ALA A 356 33.48 -7.49 -16.18
N SER A 357 34.58 -8.23 -16.00
CA SER A 357 35.18 -8.52 -14.70
C SER A 357 35.95 -7.35 -14.07
N ASP A 358 36.23 -6.30 -14.83
CA ASP A 358 37.22 -5.28 -14.44
C ASP A 358 36.55 -4.03 -13.84
N TRP A 359 35.24 -3.92 -13.88
CA TRP A 359 34.60 -2.82 -13.20
C TRP A 359 34.79 -2.88 -11.67
N TYR A 360 35.00 -4.10 -11.14
CA TYR A 360 35.41 -4.33 -9.76
C TYR A 360 36.90 -4.00 -9.50
N LEU A 361 37.70 -3.82 -10.53
CA LEU A 361 39.03 -3.22 -10.39
C LEU A 361 38.88 -1.72 -10.18
N ALA A 362 38.05 -1.43 -9.23
CA ALA A 362 37.70 -0.13 -8.72
C ALA A 362 38.90 0.76 -8.39
N ASP A 363 40.08 0.18 -8.24
CA ASP A 363 41.27 0.85 -7.72
C ASP A 363 42.02 1.73 -8.75
N ASN A 364 41.54 1.79 -9.99
CA ASN A 364 42.16 2.66 -10.97
C ASN A 364 41.21 3.67 -11.62
N PRO A 365 40.79 4.73 -10.87
CA PRO A 365 39.99 5.82 -11.43
C PRO A 365 40.69 6.54 -12.59
N ASP A 366 42.02 6.44 -12.66
CA ASP A 366 42.87 7.09 -13.66
C ASP A 366 43.05 6.24 -14.93
N SER A 367 42.45 5.04 -15.03
CA SER A 367 42.46 4.29 -16.29
C SER A 367 41.89 5.13 -17.43
N LEU A 368 42.33 4.90 -18.65
CA LEU A 368 41.87 5.67 -19.81
C LEU A 368 40.34 5.51 -19.99
N TYR A 369 39.83 4.31 -19.72
CA TYR A 369 38.39 4.05 -19.78
C TYR A 369 37.61 4.87 -18.70
N ASN A 370 38.03 4.76 -17.44
CA ASN A 370 37.33 5.46 -16.33
C ASN A 370 37.38 6.97 -16.48
N ARG A 371 38.52 7.53 -16.89
CA ARG A 371 38.61 8.98 -17.18
C ARG A 371 37.67 9.42 -18.29
N ALA A 372 37.57 8.65 -19.37
CA ALA A 372 36.62 8.96 -20.45
C ALA A 372 35.16 8.85 -19.98
N TRP A 373 34.84 7.79 -19.21
CA TRP A 373 33.52 7.59 -18.70
C TRP A 373 33.07 8.67 -17.71
N PHE A 374 33.90 8.99 -16.71
CA PHE A 374 33.57 10.04 -15.74
C PHE A 374 33.50 11.43 -16.37
N SER A 375 34.32 11.69 -17.37
CA SER A 375 34.19 12.92 -18.16
C SER A 375 32.87 13.00 -18.91
N TYR A 376 32.42 11.88 -19.46
CA TYR A 376 31.10 11.78 -20.11
C TYR A 376 29.95 12.05 -19.12
N ILE A 377 29.97 11.42 -17.94
CA ILE A 377 28.93 11.64 -16.93
C ILE A 377 28.92 13.10 -16.41
N ALA A 378 30.09 13.71 -16.23
CA ALA A 378 30.20 15.12 -15.88
C ALA A 378 29.58 16.04 -16.95
N SER A 379 29.78 15.68 -18.21
CA SER A 379 29.22 16.43 -19.34
C SER A 379 27.70 16.25 -19.42
N ILE A 380 27.15 15.06 -19.06
CA ILE A 380 25.71 14.84 -18.92
C ILE A 380 25.13 15.76 -17.86
N GLU A 381 25.71 15.81 -16.66
CA GLU A 381 25.22 16.70 -15.59
C GLU A 381 25.19 18.16 -16.07
N SER A 382 26.28 18.62 -16.67
CA SER A 382 26.35 19.99 -17.20
C SER A 382 25.25 20.26 -18.24
N TYR A 383 25.08 19.36 -19.19
CA TYR A 383 24.06 19.50 -20.24
C TYR A 383 22.64 19.54 -19.66
N LEU A 384 22.32 18.62 -18.72
CA LEU A 384 21.01 18.59 -18.07
C LEU A 384 20.76 19.83 -17.22
N SER A 385 21.80 20.33 -16.53
CA SER A 385 21.72 21.57 -15.75
C SER A 385 21.47 22.79 -16.64
N ASP A 386 22.21 22.90 -17.73
CA ASP A 386 22.10 24.03 -18.67
C ASP A 386 20.73 24.10 -19.36
N ASN A 387 20.06 22.96 -19.51
CA ASN A 387 18.73 22.86 -20.10
C ASN A 387 17.58 22.76 -19.09
N GLY A 388 17.87 22.78 -17.78
CA GLY A 388 16.86 22.76 -16.71
C GLY A 388 16.20 21.42 -16.44
N TYR A 389 16.85 20.30 -16.83
CA TYR A 389 16.30 18.94 -16.66
C TYR A 389 16.95 18.15 -15.52
N LEU A 390 17.96 18.70 -14.84
CA LEU A 390 18.76 17.96 -13.88
C LEU A 390 17.95 17.50 -12.66
N ASP A 391 17.01 18.30 -12.19
CA ASP A 391 16.19 17.97 -11.00
C ASP A 391 15.29 16.75 -11.22
N GLN A 392 14.88 16.51 -12.47
CA GLN A 392 14.06 15.37 -12.88
C GLN A 392 14.91 14.12 -13.18
N ALA A 393 16.21 14.28 -13.38
CA ALA A 393 17.11 13.22 -13.85
C ALA A 393 17.65 12.37 -12.71
N TYR A 394 17.75 11.08 -12.96
CA TYR A 394 18.52 10.17 -12.11
C TYR A 394 19.33 9.17 -12.96
N TYR A 395 20.44 8.74 -12.39
CA TYR A 395 21.30 7.71 -13.00
C TYR A 395 21.18 6.41 -12.22
N TYR A 396 20.57 5.40 -12.85
CA TYR A 396 20.43 4.08 -12.29
C TYR A 396 21.74 3.32 -12.50
N MET A 397 22.62 3.33 -11.47
CA MET A 397 24.01 2.91 -11.63
C MET A 397 24.27 1.43 -11.34
N ALA A 398 23.44 0.79 -10.52
CA ALA A 398 23.58 -0.62 -10.15
C ALA A 398 22.23 -1.27 -9.89
N ASN A 399 22.08 -2.53 -10.33
CA ASN A 399 20.88 -3.33 -10.15
C ASN A 399 21.16 -4.50 -9.20
N GLU A 400 20.48 -4.51 -8.05
CA GLU A 400 20.44 -5.61 -7.08
C GLU A 400 21.84 -6.19 -6.75
N PRO A 401 22.78 -5.40 -6.17
CA PRO A 401 24.04 -5.92 -5.72
C PRO A 401 23.83 -7.01 -4.64
N GLN A 402 24.55 -8.15 -4.77
CA GLN A 402 24.19 -9.38 -4.05
C GLN A 402 25.17 -9.77 -2.93
N ASN A 403 26.34 -9.16 -2.87
CA ASN A 403 27.41 -9.59 -1.95
C ASN A 403 28.39 -8.46 -1.65
N GLN A 404 29.32 -8.68 -0.71
CA GLN A 404 30.26 -7.66 -0.27
C GLN A 404 31.10 -7.08 -1.43
N ALA A 405 31.50 -7.88 -2.40
CA ALA A 405 32.28 -7.38 -3.55
C ALA A 405 31.43 -6.44 -4.43
N ASP A 406 30.14 -6.73 -4.57
CA ASP A 406 29.21 -5.85 -5.27
C ASP A 406 29.03 -4.54 -4.48
N TYR A 407 28.89 -4.60 -3.14
CA TYR A 407 28.76 -3.40 -2.29
C TYR A 407 30.02 -2.55 -2.31
N ASP A 408 31.21 -3.17 -2.25
CA ASP A 408 32.50 -2.47 -2.38
C ASP A 408 32.59 -1.75 -3.74
N ALA A 409 32.16 -2.41 -4.81
CA ALA A 409 32.14 -1.85 -6.16
C ALA A 409 31.15 -0.66 -6.28
N VAL A 410 29.95 -0.80 -5.73
CA VAL A 410 28.95 0.27 -5.71
C VAL A 410 29.45 1.47 -4.90
N ALA A 411 30.05 1.23 -3.74
CA ALA A 411 30.62 2.29 -2.90
C ALA A 411 31.71 3.06 -3.64
N TRP A 412 32.66 2.36 -4.26
CA TRP A 412 33.70 2.98 -5.08
C TRP A 412 33.09 3.79 -6.22
N TYR A 413 32.20 3.16 -7.00
CA TYR A 413 31.66 3.76 -8.21
C TYR A 413 30.84 5.02 -7.89
N SER A 414 30.01 4.97 -6.85
CA SER A 414 29.24 6.13 -6.40
C SER A 414 30.16 7.29 -5.96
N GLN A 415 31.24 6.99 -5.24
CA GLN A 415 32.24 8.01 -4.86
C GLN A 415 32.85 8.68 -6.08
N GLU A 416 33.28 7.92 -7.09
CA GLU A 416 33.88 8.47 -8.29
C GLU A 416 32.88 9.23 -9.16
N LEU A 417 31.64 8.74 -9.28
CA LEU A 417 30.56 9.47 -9.94
C LEU A 417 30.26 10.80 -9.25
N LYS A 418 30.20 10.83 -7.92
CA LYS A 418 29.95 12.07 -7.17
C LYS A 418 31.09 13.08 -7.24
N LYS A 419 32.31 12.64 -7.51
CA LYS A 419 33.42 13.55 -7.85
C LYS A 419 33.25 14.16 -9.24
N ALA A 420 32.75 13.39 -10.19
CA ALA A 420 32.56 13.81 -11.58
C ALA A 420 31.28 14.63 -11.79
N ALA A 421 30.17 14.19 -11.18
CA ALA A 421 28.85 14.73 -11.34
C ALA A 421 28.15 14.84 -9.97
N PRO A 422 28.49 15.85 -9.16
CA PRO A 422 28.06 15.94 -7.76
C PRO A 422 26.54 16.11 -7.56
N ASN A 423 25.85 16.70 -8.54
CA ASN A 423 24.42 17.02 -8.45
C ASN A 423 23.52 16.01 -9.18
N LEU A 424 24.08 15.14 -10.02
CA LEU A 424 23.31 14.08 -10.65
C LEU A 424 22.91 13.03 -9.59
N LYS A 425 21.60 12.74 -9.46
CA LYS A 425 21.11 11.75 -8.52
C LYS A 425 21.50 10.34 -8.95
N LEU A 426 22.06 9.56 -8.03
CA LEU A 426 22.47 8.17 -8.24
C LEU A 426 21.47 7.23 -7.59
N MET A 427 20.97 6.25 -8.35
CA MET A 427 20.02 5.24 -7.89
C MET A 427 20.66 3.84 -7.86
N VAL A 428 20.32 3.09 -6.83
CA VAL A 428 20.64 1.66 -6.69
C VAL A 428 19.37 0.91 -6.27
N SER A 429 19.09 -0.22 -6.92
CA SER A 429 18.01 -1.11 -6.49
C SER A 429 18.46 -1.99 -5.34
N GLU A 430 18.50 -1.40 -4.15
CA GLU A 430 18.89 -2.04 -2.89
C GLU A 430 18.32 -1.23 -1.74
N GLU A 431 18.16 -1.84 -0.56
CA GLU A 431 17.94 -1.11 0.67
C GLU A 431 19.19 -0.29 1.07
N ALA A 432 18.99 0.73 1.89
CA ALA A 432 20.09 1.57 2.34
C ALA A 432 21.09 0.78 3.20
N ARG A 433 22.21 0.38 2.60
CA ARG A 433 23.21 -0.49 3.22
C ARG A 433 24.42 0.27 3.73
N ALA A 434 24.77 -0.01 5.00
CA ALA A 434 25.97 0.58 5.65
C ALA A 434 27.25 0.21 4.92
N GLU A 435 27.31 -0.97 4.30
CA GLU A 435 28.42 -1.46 3.48
C GLU A 435 28.69 -0.55 2.27
N ILE A 436 27.68 0.23 1.83
CA ILE A 436 27.84 1.21 0.76
C ILE A 436 28.06 2.61 1.36
N TYR A 437 27.09 3.15 2.10
CA TYR A 437 27.13 4.57 2.52
C TYR A 437 28.09 4.87 3.66
N SER A 438 28.59 3.87 4.37
CA SER A 438 29.61 4.00 5.45
C SER A 438 30.87 3.18 5.13
N HIS A 439 31.16 2.93 3.86
CA HIS A 439 32.25 2.10 3.45
C HIS A 439 33.61 2.65 3.92
N PRO A 440 34.44 1.85 4.62
CA PRO A 440 35.66 2.35 5.28
C PRO A 440 36.74 2.82 4.29
N SER A 441 36.82 2.22 3.09
CA SER A 441 37.78 2.61 2.07
C SER A 441 37.28 3.69 1.12
N TYR A 442 35.96 3.92 1.07
CA TYR A 442 35.30 4.88 0.17
C TYR A 442 34.39 5.83 0.93
N PRO A 443 34.98 6.73 1.78
CA PRO A 443 34.17 7.60 2.68
C PRO A 443 33.33 8.64 1.94
N GLY A 444 33.53 8.81 0.63
CA GLY A 444 32.74 9.69 -0.23
C GLY A 444 31.62 8.96 -0.99
N ALA A 445 31.42 7.67 -0.71
CA ALA A 445 30.34 6.91 -1.32
C ALA A 445 28.96 7.52 -0.97
N LYS A 446 28.13 7.73 -2.00
CA LYS A 446 26.80 8.30 -1.83
C LYS A 446 25.84 7.73 -2.87
N VAL A 447 24.70 7.29 -2.39
CA VAL A 447 23.51 6.97 -3.17
C VAL A 447 22.46 8.01 -2.84
N ASP A 448 21.78 8.56 -3.82
CA ASP A 448 20.73 9.57 -3.61
C ASP A 448 19.34 8.97 -3.59
N ILE A 449 19.16 7.84 -4.27
CA ILE A 449 17.88 7.13 -4.38
C ILE A 449 18.11 5.65 -4.08
N TRP A 450 17.57 5.19 -2.97
CA TRP A 450 17.52 3.79 -2.60
C TRP A 450 16.22 3.18 -3.08
N LEU A 451 16.29 2.07 -3.82
CA LEU A 451 15.14 1.40 -4.40
C LEU A 451 15.09 -0.07 -3.92
N PRO A 452 14.72 -0.35 -2.65
CA PRO A 452 14.51 -1.70 -2.17
C PRO A 452 13.27 -2.36 -2.78
N VAL A 453 13.28 -3.69 -2.86
CA VAL A 453 12.04 -4.45 -2.96
C VAL A 453 11.22 -4.22 -1.69
N LEU A 454 9.89 -4.15 -1.79
CA LEU A 454 9.03 -3.76 -0.66
C LEU A 454 9.29 -4.56 0.63
N ASN A 455 9.54 -5.85 0.53
CA ASN A 455 9.81 -6.71 1.69
C ASN A 455 11.16 -6.47 2.38
N ASN A 456 12.03 -5.67 1.78
CA ASN A 456 13.31 -5.23 2.36
C ASN A 456 13.26 -3.73 2.75
N TYR A 457 12.12 -3.05 2.57
CA TYR A 457 12.00 -1.65 2.94
C TYR A 457 11.96 -1.47 4.45
N ASP A 458 12.94 -0.73 4.98
CA ASP A 458 13.00 -0.36 6.41
C ASP A 458 12.67 1.13 6.55
N PRO A 459 11.50 1.47 7.11
CA PRO A 459 11.07 2.86 7.24
C PRO A 459 11.91 3.68 8.23
N GLU A 460 12.57 3.05 9.21
CA GLU A 460 13.42 3.76 10.17
C GLU A 460 14.73 4.18 9.52
N ILE A 461 15.38 3.25 8.81
CA ILE A 461 16.61 3.55 8.05
C ILE A 461 16.31 4.56 6.95
N ALA A 462 15.24 4.37 6.18
CA ALA A 462 14.81 5.29 5.14
C ALA A 462 14.60 6.71 5.67
N HIS A 463 13.94 6.85 6.82
CA HIS A 463 13.75 8.14 7.48
C HIS A 463 15.07 8.81 7.87
N ILE A 464 16.00 8.08 8.47
CA ILE A 464 17.31 8.61 8.84
C ILE A 464 18.05 9.09 7.59
N ARG A 465 18.04 8.30 6.51
CA ARG A 465 18.70 8.66 5.25
C ARG A 465 18.09 9.89 4.60
N GLU A 466 16.77 9.99 4.59
CA GLU A 466 16.04 11.14 4.04
C GLU A 466 16.27 12.40 4.89
N SER A 467 16.08 12.33 6.23
CA SER A 467 16.12 13.50 7.10
C SER A 467 17.54 14.08 7.32
N GLN A 468 18.57 13.21 7.36
CA GLN A 468 19.94 13.63 7.67
C GLN A 468 20.82 13.78 6.42
N PHE A 469 20.52 13.06 5.34
CA PHE A 469 21.38 13.00 4.16
C PHE A 469 20.70 13.46 2.89
N ASN A 470 19.40 13.81 2.94
CA ASN A 470 18.57 14.24 1.81
C ASN A 470 18.56 13.20 0.68
N GLU A 471 18.44 11.93 1.06
CA GLU A 471 18.31 10.81 0.14
C GLU A 471 16.83 10.46 -0.06
N GLU A 472 16.47 9.90 -1.21
CA GLU A 472 15.11 9.48 -1.51
C GLU A 472 14.98 7.97 -1.33
N SER A 473 13.83 7.50 -0.82
CA SER A 473 13.43 6.11 -0.88
C SER A 473 12.37 5.91 -1.94
N TRP A 474 12.59 4.94 -2.82
CA TRP A 474 11.61 4.39 -3.74
C TRP A 474 11.36 2.94 -3.36
N ILE A 475 10.38 2.27 -3.96
CA ILE A 475 10.12 0.84 -3.78
C ILE A 475 9.79 0.17 -5.11
N TYR A 476 9.97 -1.14 -5.14
CA TYR A 476 9.47 -1.97 -6.24
C TYR A 476 8.96 -3.32 -5.74
N TRP A 477 8.27 -4.04 -6.59
CA TRP A 477 7.74 -5.36 -6.31
C TRP A 477 8.33 -6.39 -7.25
N LEU A 478 8.49 -7.61 -6.75
CA LEU A 478 8.94 -8.79 -7.49
C LEU A 478 8.02 -9.97 -7.21
N HIS A 479 8.24 -11.06 -7.93
CA HIS A 479 7.65 -12.37 -7.65
C HIS A 479 7.96 -12.89 -6.23
N GLY A 480 9.03 -12.41 -5.60
CA GLY A 480 9.43 -12.72 -4.22
C GLY A 480 8.72 -11.90 -3.15
N THR A 481 8.00 -10.83 -3.51
CA THR A 481 7.19 -10.07 -2.55
C THR A 481 5.89 -10.84 -2.29
N ARG A 482 5.83 -11.52 -1.15
CA ARG A 482 4.75 -12.42 -0.74
C ARG A 482 4.01 -11.87 0.48
N PRO A 483 2.80 -12.35 0.79
CA PRO A 483 2.15 -12.02 2.05
C PRO A 483 3.10 -12.19 3.25
N PRO A 484 3.05 -11.26 4.23
CA PRO A 484 2.01 -10.27 4.50
C PRO A 484 2.14 -8.96 3.73
N TYR A 485 3.17 -8.78 2.92
CA TYR A 485 3.36 -7.58 2.12
C TYR A 485 2.37 -7.55 0.95
N PHE A 486 1.76 -6.40 0.71
CA PHE A 486 0.92 -6.24 -0.46
C PHE A 486 1.74 -6.27 -1.75
N ASN A 487 1.15 -6.81 -2.81
CA ASN A 487 1.82 -6.91 -4.10
C ASN A 487 0.86 -6.55 -5.25
N PRO A 488 0.86 -5.30 -5.73
CA PRO A 488 -0.06 -4.83 -6.76
C PRO A 488 0.11 -5.51 -8.12
N ILE A 489 1.23 -6.23 -8.33
CA ILE A 489 1.48 -6.92 -9.59
C ILE A 489 0.88 -8.33 -9.63
N THR A 490 0.47 -8.90 -8.48
CA THR A 490 -0.05 -10.26 -8.41
C THR A 490 -1.49 -10.33 -8.90
N LEU A 491 -1.72 -11.10 -9.97
CA LEU A 491 -3.03 -11.20 -10.62
C LEU A 491 -4.06 -11.89 -9.72
N ASP A 492 -3.68 -12.93 -9.01
CA ASP A 492 -4.56 -13.76 -8.18
C ASP A 492 -4.61 -13.31 -6.70
N HIS A 493 -4.13 -12.11 -6.39
CA HIS A 493 -4.35 -11.43 -5.11
C HIS A 493 -5.61 -10.56 -5.11
N PRO A 494 -6.12 -10.15 -3.96
CA PRO A 494 -7.21 -9.18 -3.85
C PRO A 494 -6.88 -7.86 -4.55
N GLY A 495 -7.86 -7.26 -5.23
CA GLY A 495 -7.65 -6.01 -5.97
C GLY A 495 -7.26 -4.83 -5.09
N ILE A 496 -7.65 -4.86 -3.81
CA ILE A 496 -7.28 -3.84 -2.82
C ILE A 496 -5.76 -3.62 -2.75
N GLU A 497 -4.92 -4.63 -2.99
CA GLU A 497 -3.47 -4.50 -2.92
C GLU A 497 -2.92 -3.48 -3.94
N SER A 498 -3.55 -3.35 -5.10
CA SER A 498 -3.20 -2.29 -6.05
C SER A 498 -3.67 -0.91 -5.57
N LYS A 499 -4.82 -0.84 -4.88
CA LYS A 499 -5.39 0.38 -4.31
C LYS A 499 -4.61 0.93 -3.12
N LEU A 500 -3.74 0.14 -2.48
CA LEU A 500 -2.90 0.57 -1.35
C LEU A 500 -1.67 1.40 -1.77
N THR A 501 -1.27 1.39 -3.03
CA THR A 501 0.00 1.96 -3.50
C THR A 501 0.17 3.43 -3.07
N GLY A 502 -0.73 4.33 -3.42
CA GLY A 502 -0.64 5.76 -3.08
C GLY A 502 -0.68 6.04 -1.58
N TRP A 503 -1.49 5.28 -0.84
CA TRP A 503 -1.59 5.37 0.62
C TRP A 503 -0.27 5.00 1.30
N PHE A 504 0.38 3.94 0.82
CA PHE A 504 1.70 3.52 1.31
C PHE A 504 2.78 4.57 1.01
N LEU A 505 2.79 5.10 -0.21
CA LEU A 505 3.75 6.14 -0.60
C LEU A 505 3.61 7.37 0.28
N TRP A 506 2.39 7.80 0.57
CA TRP A 506 2.13 8.93 1.45
C TRP A 506 2.63 8.67 2.86
N LYS A 507 2.17 7.58 3.48
CA LYS A 507 2.50 7.24 4.86
C LYS A 507 4.01 7.17 5.12
N TYR A 508 4.74 6.49 4.26
CA TYR A 508 6.17 6.23 4.46
C TYR A 508 7.08 7.22 3.73
N ARG A 509 6.54 8.26 3.10
CA ARG A 509 7.34 9.24 2.34
C ARG A 509 8.15 8.60 1.23
N VAL A 510 7.67 7.49 0.70
CA VAL A 510 8.29 6.87 -0.47
C VAL A 510 8.04 7.75 -1.69
N ARG A 511 9.13 8.21 -2.32
CA ARG A 511 9.07 9.22 -3.39
C ARG A 511 8.74 8.66 -4.75
N GLY A 512 8.87 7.35 -4.92
CA GLY A 512 8.63 6.74 -6.22
C GLY A 512 8.50 5.23 -6.18
N ILE A 513 8.07 4.70 -7.32
CA ILE A 513 7.91 3.27 -7.54
C ILE A 513 8.61 2.83 -8.81
N ALA A 514 9.04 1.57 -8.85
CA ALA A 514 9.55 0.97 -10.06
C ALA A 514 8.89 -0.37 -10.34
N TYR A 515 8.77 -0.72 -11.62
CA TYR A 515 8.37 -2.05 -12.01
C TYR A 515 9.08 -2.48 -13.31
N TYR A 516 9.56 -3.72 -13.30
CA TYR A 516 10.46 -4.21 -14.35
C TYR A 516 9.81 -4.28 -15.72
N SER A 517 8.50 -4.73 -15.83
CA SER A 517 7.87 -4.76 -17.13
C SER A 517 6.35 -4.76 -17.09
N LEU A 518 5.77 -3.80 -17.82
CA LEU A 518 4.32 -3.70 -18.00
C LEU A 518 3.79 -4.53 -19.16
N ASN A 519 4.65 -4.96 -20.10
CA ASN A 519 4.26 -5.64 -21.33
C ASN A 519 5.29 -6.65 -21.85
N ASN A 520 5.90 -7.42 -20.99
CA ASN A 520 6.71 -8.57 -21.41
C ASN A 520 5.78 -9.72 -21.84
N TRP A 521 5.47 -9.77 -23.14
CA TRP A 521 4.60 -10.80 -23.74
C TRP A 521 5.39 -11.93 -24.36
N SER A 522 6.50 -12.33 -23.73
CA SER A 522 7.25 -13.53 -24.13
C SER A 522 6.40 -14.80 -24.06
N LYS A 523 5.47 -14.82 -23.11
CA LYS A 523 4.32 -15.73 -23.07
C LYS A 523 3.05 -14.94 -23.40
N ASN A 524 1.97 -15.62 -23.77
CA ASN A 524 0.68 -14.96 -23.96
C ASN A 524 -0.06 -14.85 -22.62
N PRO A 525 -0.20 -13.63 -22.00
CA PRO A 525 -0.84 -13.47 -20.72
C PRO A 525 -2.29 -13.95 -20.64
N TRP A 526 -3.00 -14.00 -21.77
CA TRP A 526 -4.37 -14.50 -21.84
C TRP A 526 -4.50 -16.01 -21.54
N THR A 527 -3.46 -16.78 -21.81
CA THR A 527 -3.49 -18.24 -21.72
C THR A 527 -2.44 -18.82 -20.77
N ASP A 528 -1.40 -18.07 -20.47
CA ASP A 528 -0.29 -18.46 -19.57
C ASP A 528 0.21 -17.23 -18.80
N PRO A 529 -0.54 -16.80 -17.75
CA PRO A 529 -0.23 -15.59 -17.00
C PRO A 529 0.90 -15.77 -15.97
N MET A 530 1.42 -17.00 -15.80
CA MET A 530 2.41 -17.31 -14.76
C MET A 530 3.84 -17.18 -15.31
N THR A 531 4.65 -16.38 -14.61
CA THR A 531 6.10 -16.27 -14.81
C THR A 531 6.80 -16.58 -13.48
N ASP A 532 7.76 -17.49 -13.49
CA ASP A 532 8.57 -17.89 -12.33
C ASP A 532 7.76 -18.19 -11.06
N GLY A 533 6.62 -18.88 -11.24
CA GLY A 533 5.73 -19.28 -10.15
C GLY A 533 4.82 -18.16 -9.64
N HIS A 534 4.67 -17.06 -10.39
CA HIS A 534 3.90 -15.89 -10.01
C HIS A 534 2.95 -15.47 -11.13
N ASN A 535 1.65 -15.41 -10.84
CA ASN A 535 0.64 -14.98 -11.81
C ASN A 535 0.62 -13.46 -11.91
N GLY A 536 0.68 -12.93 -13.13
CA GLY A 536 0.62 -11.49 -13.40
C GLY A 536 1.96 -10.78 -13.42
N ASP A 537 3.07 -11.45 -13.05
CA ASP A 537 4.39 -10.85 -13.13
C ASP A 537 4.80 -10.58 -14.59
N LEU A 538 5.52 -9.48 -14.77
CA LEU A 538 6.03 -8.93 -16.04
C LEU A 538 4.97 -8.37 -17.00
N PHE A 539 3.73 -8.24 -16.58
CA PHE A 539 2.72 -7.53 -17.35
C PHE A 539 1.60 -6.92 -16.47
N MET A 540 1.13 -5.75 -16.86
CA MET A 540 -0.09 -5.10 -16.39
C MET A 540 -0.95 -4.64 -17.57
N LEU A 541 -0.42 -4.74 -18.79
CA LEU A 541 -1.13 -4.56 -20.04
C LEU A 541 -1.20 -5.89 -20.78
N TYR A 542 -2.33 -6.15 -21.39
CA TYR A 542 -2.56 -7.36 -22.19
C TYR A 542 -2.33 -7.07 -23.68
N PRO A 543 -1.84 -8.04 -24.48
CA PRO A 543 -1.81 -7.87 -25.91
C PRO A 543 -3.24 -7.78 -26.48
N PRO A 544 -3.45 -7.06 -27.58
CA PRO A 544 -4.77 -6.74 -28.14
C PRO A 544 -5.53 -7.97 -28.68
N SER A 545 -4.94 -9.14 -28.60
CA SER A 545 -5.52 -10.38 -29.12
C SER A 545 -5.32 -11.55 -28.15
N GLN A 546 -6.40 -12.25 -27.87
CA GLN A 546 -6.37 -13.51 -27.12
C GLN A 546 -5.66 -14.66 -27.87
N SER A 547 -5.57 -14.58 -29.20
CA SER A 547 -5.11 -15.67 -30.07
C SER A 547 -3.78 -15.45 -30.76
N ASN A 548 -2.95 -14.48 -30.36
CA ASN A 548 -1.75 -14.05 -31.09
C ASN A 548 -1.98 -13.56 -32.56
N SER A 549 -3.19 -13.55 -33.04
CA SER A 549 -3.55 -12.89 -34.29
C SER A 549 -3.81 -11.41 -34.02
N ALA A 550 -3.32 -10.52 -34.87
CA ALA A 550 -3.66 -9.11 -34.79
C ALA A 550 -5.18 -8.95 -34.77
N ILE A 551 -5.71 -8.40 -33.70
CA ILE A 551 -7.07 -7.89 -33.74
C ILE A 551 -6.96 -6.56 -34.47
N THR A 552 -7.59 -6.48 -35.63
CA THR A 552 -8.00 -5.21 -36.18
C THR A 552 -9.17 -4.70 -35.33
N TYR A 553 -8.88 -3.94 -34.27
CA TYR A 553 -9.82 -2.91 -33.91
C TYR A 553 -10.08 -2.07 -35.20
N GLY A 554 -11.34 -1.72 -35.44
CA GLY A 554 -11.66 -0.89 -36.60
C GLY A 554 -10.67 0.26 -36.74
N ALA A 555 -10.34 0.71 -37.94
CA ALA A 555 -9.18 1.47 -38.36
C ALA A 555 -8.75 2.71 -37.53
N ASN A 556 -9.38 3.00 -36.40
CA ASN A 556 -9.11 4.17 -35.55
C ASN A 556 -8.97 3.84 -34.05
N SER A 557 -9.05 2.60 -33.59
CA SER A 557 -8.96 2.30 -32.16
C SER A 557 -7.64 1.61 -31.79
N HIS A 558 -6.65 2.41 -31.50
CA HIS A 558 -5.42 1.95 -30.87
C HIS A 558 -5.60 1.87 -29.35
N ARG A 559 -6.67 1.27 -28.88
CA ARG A 559 -6.96 1.15 -27.46
C ARG A 559 -6.06 0.10 -26.83
N PHE A 560 -5.54 0.42 -25.66
CA PHE A 560 -4.83 -0.55 -24.83
C PHE A 560 -5.82 -1.48 -24.13
N VAL A 561 -5.35 -2.64 -23.70
CA VAL A 561 -6.10 -3.57 -22.86
C VAL A 561 -5.42 -3.59 -21.49
N PRO A 562 -5.77 -2.67 -20.59
CA PRO A 562 -5.19 -2.65 -19.26
C PRO A 562 -5.71 -3.81 -18.42
N SER A 563 -5.04 -4.04 -17.29
CA SER A 563 -5.54 -4.89 -16.22
C SER A 563 -6.28 -4.05 -15.18
N ILE A 564 -7.18 -4.68 -14.42
CA ILE A 564 -7.78 -4.09 -13.21
C ILE A 564 -6.66 -3.59 -12.28
N ARG A 565 -5.55 -4.32 -12.15
CA ARG A 565 -4.40 -3.92 -11.33
C ARG A 565 -3.80 -2.58 -11.74
N PHE A 566 -3.67 -2.34 -13.04
CA PHE A 566 -3.10 -1.10 -13.58
C PHE A 566 -4.02 0.10 -13.35
N GLU A 567 -5.32 -0.08 -13.58
CA GLU A 567 -6.33 0.95 -13.34
C GLU A 567 -6.48 1.29 -11.85
N LEU A 568 -6.43 0.28 -10.97
CA LEU A 568 -6.43 0.50 -9.52
C LEU A 568 -5.15 1.18 -9.01
N MET A 569 -4.02 0.96 -9.67
CA MET A 569 -2.79 1.68 -9.35
C MET A 569 -2.93 3.17 -9.69
N ARG A 570 -3.53 3.53 -10.84
CA ARG A 570 -3.88 4.92 -11.17
C ARG A 570 -4.77 5.52 -10.09
N ASP A 571 -5.92 4.88 -9.82
CA ASP A 571 -6.89 5.32 -8.82
C ASP A 571 -6.25 5.52 -7.43
N SER A 572 -5.27 4.68 -7.07
CA SER A 572 -4.49 4.84 -5.84
C SER A 572 -3.51 6.02 -5.87
N LEU A 573 -2.89 6.30 -7.01
CA LEU A 573 -2.01 7.48 -7.16
C LEU A 573 -2.81 8.78 -7.19
N GLU A 574 -4.08 8.74 -7.62
CA GLU A 574 -5.02 9.86 -7.47
C GLU A 574 -5.41 10.06 -6.00
N ASP A 575 -5.54 8.99 -5.19
CA ASP A 575 -5.70 9.11 -3.73
C ASP A 575 -4.53 9.82 -3.06
N TYR A 576 -3.29 9.61 -3.54
CA TYR A 576 -2.13 10.35 -3.06
C TYR A 576 -2.32 11.86 -3.24
N GLU A 577 -2.89 12.29 -4.36
CA GLU A 577 -3.17 13.71 -4.63
C GLU A 577 -4.31 14.25 -3.75
N TYR A 578 -5.31 13.41 -3.38
CA TYR A 578 -6.30 13.79 -2.37
C TYR A 578 -5.66 14.10 -1.02
N LEU A 579 -4.70 13.28 -0.59
CA LEU A 579 -3.93 13.48 0.63
C LEU A 579 -3.03 14.73 0.53
N TYR A 580 -2.46 15.00 -0.63
CA TYR A 580 -1.68 16.21 -0.89
C TYR A 580 -2.53 17.48 -0.72
N VAL A 581 -3.72 17.51 -1.30
CA VAL A 581 -4.68 18.62 -1.15
C VAL A 581 -5.14 18.74 0.31
N LEU A 582 -5.45 17.63 0.98
CA LEU A 582 -5.82 17.59 2.39
C LEU A 582 -4.74 18.21 3.28
N ASN A 583 -3.46 17.98 2.95
CA ASN A 583 -2.30 18.53 3.65
C ASN A 583 -1.97 20.00 3.26
N GLY A 584 -2.90 20.70 2.61
CA GLY A 584 -2.74 22.10 2.22
C GLY A 584 -1.80 22.29 1.05
N GLU A 585 -1.81 21.40 0.08
CA GLU A 585 -0.95 21.37 -1.11
C GLU A 585 0.55 21.37 -0.76
N GLN A 586 0.90 20.60 0.24
CA GLN A 586 2.28 20.42 0.70
C GLN A 586 2.59 18.94 0.81
N GLU A 587 3.80 18.61 0.41
CA GLU A 587 4.37 17.28 0.70
C GLU A 587 4.41 17.04 2.22
N PRO A 588 4.12 15.81 2.70
CA PRO A 588 4.17 15.54 4.13
C PRO A 588 5.59 15.76 4.69
N VAL A 589 5.68 16.24 5.93
CA VAL A 589 6.95 16.57 6.57
C VAL A 589 7.80 15.32 6.80
N VAL A 590 9.10 15.42 6.52
CA VAL A 590 10.07 14.34 6.74
C VAL A 590 10.43 14.24 8.22
N ASN A 591 9.51 13.77 9.04
CA ASN A 591 9.72 13.50 10.46
C ASN A 591 8.97 12.21 10.80
N MET A 592 9.59 11.29 11.53
CA MET A 592 8.96 10.00 11.88
C MET A 592 7.62 10.19 12.60
N THR A 593 7.53 11.14 13.51
CA THR A 593 6.27 11.42 14.22
C THR A 593 5.17 12.02 13.35
N ASN A 594 5.53 12.55 12.17
CA ASN A 594 4.59 13.17 11.22
C ASN A 594 4.57 12.44 9.88
N ARG A 595 5.16 11.25 9.76
CA ARG A 595 5.12 10.46 8.54
C ARG A 595 3.75 9.91 8.25
N SER A 596 3.06 9.49 9.28
CA SER A 596 1.69 9.04 9.18
C SER A 596 0.76 10.20 9.50
N ASP A 597 -0.22 10.33 8.67
CA ASP A 597 -1.38 11.15 8.93
C ASP A 597 -2.47 10.22 9.47
N THR A 598 -3.34 10.75 10.30
CA THR A 598 -4.37 9.96 10.98
C THR A 598 -5.28 9.20 10.01
N GLN A 599 -5.42 9.65 8.77
CA GLN A 599 -6.23 8.96 7.76
C GLN A 599 -5.46 7.79 7.15
N THR A 600 -4.17 7.97 6.85
CA THR A 600 -3.36 6.88 6.30
C THR A 600 -3.11 5.77 7.32
N ASP A 601 -3.06 6.11 8.61
CA ASP A 601 -2.90 5.14 9.70
C ASP A 601 -4.07 4.16 9.81
N LYS A 602 -5.27 4.58 9.40
CA LYS A 602 -6.46 3.72 9.33
C LYS A 602 -6.41 2.71 8.18
N ILE A 603 -5.64 2.99 7.13
CA ILE A 603 -5.48 2.12 5.96
C ILE A 603 -4.24 1.24 6.09
N ILE A 604 -3.09 1.85 6.42
CA ILE A 604 -1.78 1.20 6.51
C ILE A 604 -1.31 1.30 7.97
N THR A 605 -1.35 0.21 8.70
CA THR A 605 -0.89 0.16 10.10
C THR A 605 0.58 -0.21 10.22
N GLY A 606 1.16 -0.88 9.21
CA GLY A 606 2.56 -1.27 9.15
C GLY A 606 3.01 -1.53 7.72
N VAL A 607 4.31 -1.79 7.50
CA VAL A 607 4.85 -2.13 6.15
C VAL A 607 4.20 -3.39 5.59
N ALA A 608 3.82 -4.30 6.47
CA ALA A 608 3.19 -5.57 6.15
C ALA A 608 1.78 -5.70 6.76
N SER A 609 1.20 -4.59 7.24
CA SER A 609 -0.10 -4.56 7.90
C SER A 609 -0.96 -3.43 7.34
N TYR A 610 -2.15 -3.77 6.87
CA TYR A 610 -3.06 -2.84 6.18
C TYR A 610 -4.49 -3.37 6.22
N THR A 611 -5.48 -2.47 6.04
CA THR A 611 -6.89 -2.88 5.94
C THR A 611 -7.12 -3.74 4.70
N ARG A 612 -7.96 -4.75 4.83
CA ARG A 612 -8.42 -5.56 3.70
C ARG A 612 -9.84 -5.20 3.26
N ASP A 613 -10.44 -4.21 3.91
CA ASP A 613 -11.77 -3.73 3.57
C ASP A 613 -11.71 -2.68 2.46
N SER A 614 -12.05 -3.12 1.25
CA SER A 614 -12.13 -2.25 0.08
C SER A 614 -13.13 -1.11 0.28
N SER A 615 -14.30 -1.37 0.84
CA SER A 615 -15.35 -0.37 1.05
C SER A 615 -14.92 0.72 2.01
N PHE A 616 -14.13 0.38 3.02
CA PHE A 616 -13.57 1.34 3.96
C PHE A 616 -12.66 2.37 3.29
N ILE A 617 -11.77 1.93 2.38
CA ILE A 617 -10.87 2.84 1.64
C ILE A 617 -11.69 3.84 0.82
N TYR A 618 -12.71 3.38 0.08
CA TYR A 618 -13.55 4.28 -0.72
C TYR A 618 -14.39 5.22 0.14
N ASN A 619 -14.88 4.77 1.30
CA ASN A 619 -15.54 5.65 2.26
C ASN A 619 -14.63 6.73 2.80
N LEU A 620 -13.41 6.37 3.21
CA LEU A 620 -12.45 7.34 3.72
C LEU A 620 -12.04 8.34 2.63
N ARG A 621 -11.80 7.85 1.39
CA ARG A 621 -11.54 8.71 0.22
C ARG A 621 -12.68 9.71 -0.01
N ARG A 622 -13.94 9.26 0.03
CA ARG A 622 -15.13 10.13 -0.09
C ARG A 622 -15.13 11.23 0.98
N LEU A 623 -14.89 10.87 2.23
CA LEU A 623 -14.85 11.83 3.33
C LEU A 623 -13.70 12.84 3.18
N ILE A 624 -12.53 12.41 2.70
CA ILE A 624 -11.42 13.30 2.34
C ILE A 624 -11.84 14.24 1.20
N GLY A 625 -12.54 13.73 0.18
CA GLY A 625 -13.08 14.51 -0.91
C GLY A 625 -14.05 15.60 -0.46
N LEU A 626 -15.01 15.25 0.39
CA LEU A 626 -15.95 16.20 1.02
C LEU A 626 -15.23 17.28 1.84
N LYS A 627 -14.17 16.89 2.56
CA LYS A 627 -13.32 17.82 3.34
C LYS A 627 -12.57 18.78 2.42
N ASN A 628 -11.91 18.27 1.39
CA ASN A 628 -11.16 19.06 0.42
C ASN A 628 -12.08 20.01 -0.38
N GLY A 629 -13.29 19.56 -0.69
CA GLY A 629 -14.34 20.38 -1.32
C GLY A 629 -14.95 21.46 -0.41
N GLY A 630 -14.69 21.38 0.90
CA GLY A 630 -15.24 22.31 1.89
C GLY A 630 -16.70 22.01 2.25
N GLU A 631 -17.20 20.81 1.97
CA GLU A 631 -18.57 20.37 2.25
C GLU A 631 -18.74 19.90 3.68
N ILE A 632 -17.67 19.39 4.29
CA ILE A 632 -17.61 19.09 5.73
C ILE A 632 -16.46 19.86 6.38
N SER A 633 -16.63 20.23 7.65
CA SER A 633 -15.61 20.97 8.39
C SER A 633 -14.50 20.06 8.90
N GLU A 634 -14.81 18.82 9.25
CA GLU A 634 -13.90 17.81 9.79
C GLU A 634 -14.27 16.44 9.20
N ILE A 635 -13.27 15.57 9.02
CA ILE A 635 -13.49 14.19 8.60
C ILE A 635 -14.02 13.44 9.83
N PRO A 636 -15.21 12.80 9.74
CA PRO A 636 -15.69 11.93 10.80
C PRO A 636 -14.67 10.86 11.17
N ASP A 637 -14.60 10.51 12.43
CA ASP A 637 -13.72 9.45 12.92
C ASP A 637 -14.35 8.09 12.64
N ILE A 638 -14.17 7.60 11.42
CA ILE A 638 -14.57 6.25 11.04
C ILE A 638 -13.38 5.30 11.24
N GLU A 639 -13.65 4.16 11.83
CA GLU A 639 -12.66 3.08 11.93
C GLU A 639 -12.95 2.02 10.86
N PRO A 640 -11.91 1.32 10.34
CA PRO A 640 -12.15 0.13 9.53
C PRO A 640 -13.10 -0.77 10.33
N PRO A 641 -14.09 -1.40 9.66
CA PRO A 641 -14.92 -2.36 10.37
C PRO A 641 -13.99 -3.31 11.11
N VAL A 642 -14.10 -3.35 12.42
CA VAL A 642 -13.45 -4.39 13.18
C VAL A 642 -14.08 -5.65 12.63
N VAL A 643 -13.39 -6.36 11.75
CA VAL A 643 -13.74 -7.73 11.43
C VAL A 643 -13.53 -8.45 12.77
N HIS A 644 -14.61 -8.52 13.54
CA HIS A 644 -14.57 -9.32 14.74
C HIS A 644 -14.29 -10.74 14.24
N PRO A 645 -13.11 -11.31 14.52
CA PRO A 645 -12.96 -12.73 14.35
C PRO A 645 -14.15 -13.29 15.09
N ARG A 646 -15.02 -14.02 14.38
CA ARG A 646 -16.33 -14.58 14.79
C ARG A 646 -16.53 -14.47 16.28
N SER A 647 -17.52 -13.75 16.75
CA SER A 647 -17.73 -13.36 18.15
C SER A 647 -17.11 -14.40 19.06
N ALA A 648 -15.96 -14.08 19.57
CA ALA A 648 -15.21 -15.00 20.39
C ALA A 648 -16.15 -15.32 21.56
N GLY A 649 -16.52 -16.57 21.70
CA GLY A 649 -17.30 -17.07 22.83
C GLY A 649 -16.62 -16.70 24.15
N SER A 650 -17.18 -17.07 25.25
CA SER A 650 -16.49 -16.89 26.55
C SER A 650 -15.09 -17.48 26.48
N PRO A 651 -14.08 -16.88 27.21
CA PRO A 651 -12.71 -17.41 27.27
C PRO A 651 -12.69 -18.92 27.48
N GLY A 652 -11.95 -19.62 26.64
CA GLY A 652 -11.90 -21.08 26.61
C GLY A 652 -10.47 -21.60 26.54
N ASN A 653 -10.33 -22.92 26.48
CA ASN A 653 -9.05 -23.58 26.33
C ASN A 653 -8.86 -24.01 24.87
N TYR A 654 -7.71 -23.67 24.30
CA TYR A 654 -7.36 -24.00 22.93
C TYR A 654 -6.03 -24.74 22.88
N TYR A 655 -5.95 -25.77 22.04
CA TYR A 655 -4.78 -26.60 21.87
C TYR A 655 -4.42 -26.65 20.39
N ILE A 656 -3.19 -26.22 20.03
CA ILE A 656 -2.72 -26.16 18.67
C ILE A 656 -1.51 -27.09 18.51
N ASN A 657 -1.50 -27.88 17.43
CA ASN A 657 -0.33 -28.61 17.01
C ASN A 657 0.08 -28.15 15.62
N PHE A 658 1.29 -27.64 15.49
CA PHE A 658 1.78 -27.09 14.24
C PHE A 658 2.24 -28.19 13.30
N GLN A 659 1.42 -28.49 12.30
CA GLN A 659 1.63 -29.50 11.28
C GLN A 659 0.76 -29.24 10.05
N ASN A 660 1.16 -29.77 8.87
CA ASN A 660 0.32 -29.67 7.71
C ASN A 660 -0.95 -30.54 7.85
N PRO A 661 -2.15 -29.95 7.87
CA PRO A 661 -3.39 -30.71 8.03
C PRO A 661 -3.76 -31.56 6.80
N GLN A 662 -3.14 -31.30 5.66
CA GLN A 662 -3.49 -31.92 4.36
C GLN A 662 -2.61 -33.10 3.97
N GLU A 663 -1.48 -33.33 4.63
CA GLU A 663 -0.58 -34.40 4.25
C GLU A 663 -0.88 -35.73 4.97
N SER A 664 -1.10 -36.75 4.17
CA SER A 664 -1.10 -38.14 4.64
C SER A 664 0.32 -38.67 4.59
N PHE A 665 0.90 -38.99 5.73
CA PHE A 665 2.22 -39.63 5.82
C PHE A 665 2.13 -41.08 5.38
N SER A 666 2.62 -41.41 4.22
CA SER A 666 2.44 -42.74 3.58
C SER A 666 3.55 -43.75 3.80
N THR A 667 4.55 -43.51 4.67
CA THR A 667 5.71 -44.42 4.82
C THR A 667 5.79 -45.10 6.20
N GLU A 668 5.60 -46.40 6.19
CA GLU A 668 5.96 -47.32 7.26
C GLU A 668 7.41 -47.11 7.79
N PRO A 669 7.69 -47.25 9.10
CA PRO A 669 6.91 -48.03 10.06
C PRO A 669 6.10 -47.22 11.11
N TYR A 670 5.74 -46.00 10.82
CA TYR A 670 5.10 -45.08 11.76
C TYR A 670 3.60 -45.07 11.59
N ASN A 671 2.85 -45.41 12.63
CA ASN A 671 1.41 -45.16 12.66
C ASN A 671 1.16 -43.63 12.57
N ASN A 672 0.39 -43.21 11.58
CA ASN A 672 -0.10 -41.83 11.53
C ASN A 672 -0.91 -41.55 12.79
N PRO A 673 -0.73 -40.38 13.43
CA PRO A 673 -1.66 -39.97 14.47
C PRO A 673 -3.08 -40.02 13.90
N VAL A 674 -4.03 -40.46 14.70
CA VAL A 674 -5.44 -40.49 14.27
C VAL A 674 -5.93 -39.04 14.19
N MET A 675 -5.96 -38.52 12.96
CA MET A 675 -6.53 -37.22 12.68
C MET A 675 -7.99 -37.40 12.32
N ARG A 676 -8.85 -36.54 12.85
CA ARG A 676 -10.26 -36.48 12.49
C ARG A 676 -10.69 -35.07 12.12
N ASP A 677 -11.79 -34.95 11.39
CA ASP A 677 -12.38 -33.65 11.11
C ASP A 677 -13.32 -33.25 12.25
N GLN A 678 -13.23 -32.00 12.67
CA GLN A 678 -14.10 -31.38 13.68
C GLN A 678 -14.56 -30.01 13.16
N VAL A 679 -15.88 -29.76 13.27
CA VAL A 679 -16.45 -28.45 12.96
C VAL A 679 -16.66 -27.72 14.27
N VAL A 680 -16.06 -26.52 14.38
CA VAL A 680 -16.23 -25.60 15.52
C VAL A 680 -16.68 -24.27 14.93
N ASP A 681 -17.83 -23.78 15.36
CA ASP A 681 -18.45 -22.53 14.90
C ASP A 681 -18.55 -22.38 13.37
N GLY A 682 -18.77 -23.55 12.69
CA GLY A 682 -18.91 -23.62 11.25
C GLY A 682 -17.58 -23.73 10.46
N VAL A 683 -16.43 -23.65 11.12
CA VAL A 683 -15.10 -23.90 10.53
C VAL A 683 -14.73 -25.36 10.70
N SER A 684 -14.30 -26.01 9.61
CA SER A 684 -13.79 -27.39 9.65
C SER A 684 -12.31 -27.39 9.98
N TYR A 685 -11.95 -28.03 11.09
CA TYR A 685 -10.56 -28.24 11.51
C TYR A 685 -10.20 -29.71 11.38
N ARG A 686 -8.97 -30.01 11.00
CA ARG A 686 -8.37 -31.30 11.31
C ARG A 686 -7.78 -31.24 12.71
N VAL A 687 -8.03 -32.26 13.51
CA VAL A 687 -7.58 -32.33 14.92
C VAL A 687 -6.83 -33.62 15.20
N LEU A 688 -5.75 -33.44 15.97
CA LEU A 688 -5.01 -34.54 16.60
C LEU A 688 -5.56 -34.80 18.02
N ASP A 689 -6.11 -35.98 18.27
CA ASP A 689 -6.50 -36.35 19.62
C ASP A 689 -5.29 -36.97 20.35
N TYR A 690 -4.84 -36.31 21.42
CA TYR A 690 -3.72 -36.76 22.24
C TYR A 690 -3.96 -36.46 23.73
N ASP A 691 -3.72 -37.44 24.61
CA ASP A 691 -3.86 -37.30 26.07
C ASP A 691 -5.20 -36.63 26.52
N GLY A 692 -6.29 -37.06 25.88
CA GLY A 692 -7.65 -36.59 26.21
C GLY A 692 -7.97 -35.17 25.75
N ARG A 693 -7.10 -34.58 24.95
CA ARG A 693 -7.28 -33.26 24.35
C ARG A 693 -7.29 -33.32 22.83
N SER A 694 -8.03 -32.39 22.20
CA SER A 694 -8.10 -32.26 20.75
C SER A 694 -7.26 -31.03 20.31
N TYR A 695 -6.20 -31.27 19.56
CA TYR A 695 -5.30 -30.25 19.05
C TYR A 695 -5.69 -29.88 17.63
N TYR A 696 -5.92 -28.60 17.38
CA TYR A 696 -6.08 -28.09 16.03
C TYR A 696 -4.77 -28.25 15.27
N ALA A 697 -4.81 -28.96 14.15
CA ALA A 697 -3.68 -29.07 13.24
C ALA A 697 -3.60 -27.84 12.36
N ILE A 698 -2.60 -27.01 12.57
CA ILE A 698 -2.38 -25.75 11.85
C ILE A 698 -1.02 -25.81 11.18
N GLY A 699 -1.00 -25.56 9.87
CA GLY A 699 0.18 -25.55 9.02
C GLY A 699 0.67 -24.15 8.68
N PRO A 700 1.26 -23.98 7.49
CA PRO A 700 1.81 -22.70 7.03
C PRO A 700 0.76 -21.78 6.42
N GLU A 701 -0.51 -22.02 6.65
CA GLU A 701 -1.59 -21.23 6.07
C GLU A 701 -1.46 -19.75 6.44
N SER A 702 -1.55 -18.87 5.45
CA SER A 702 -1.65 -17.42 5.70
C SER A 702 -2.90 -17.09 6.50
N TYR A 703 -2.85 -15.99 7.24
CA TYR A 703 -4.01 -15.52 8.00
C TYR A 703 -5.23 -15.34 7.10
N ASP A 704 -6.36 -15.79 7.58
CA ASP A 704 -7.64 -15.71 6.91
C ASP A 704 -8.72 -15.30 7.93
N GLU A 705 -9.42 -14.21 7.66
CA GLU A 705 -10.37 -13.61 8.58
C GLU A 705 -11.60 -14.50 8.85
N GLU A 706 -12.08 -15.23 7.83
CA GLU A 706 -13.21 -16.16 8.02
C GLU A 706 -12.78 -17.35 8.88
N ARG A 707 -11.52 -17.75 8.78
CA ARG A 707 -10.93 -18.83 9.55
C ARG A 707 -10.52 -18.37 10.95
N GLY A 708 -10.14 -17.09 11.10
CA GLY A 708 -9.73 -16.47 12.36
C GLY A 708 -8.34 -16.90 12.85
N TYR A 709 -7.49 -17.45 11.97
CA TYR A 709 -6.09 -17.74 12.31
C TYR A 709 -5.22 -17.84 11.07
N GLY A 710 -3.91 -17.73 11.26
CA GLY A 710 -2.91 -17.97 10.21
C GLY A 710 -1.63 -17.18 10.43
N TRP A 711 -0.75 -17.24 9.45
CA TRP A 711 0.57 -16.64 9.48
C TRP A 711 0.65 -15.37 8.64
N PHE A 712 1.35 -14.40 9.15
CA PHE A 712 1.90 -13.27 8.39
C PHE A 712 3.40 -13.53 8.22
N GLY A 713 3.83 -13.90 7.01
CA GLY A 713 5.21 -14.24 6.68
C GLY A 713 5.37 -15.62 6.04
N ASN A 714 6.61 -15.96 5.74
CA ASN A 714 6.97 -17.21 5.09
C ASN A 714 7.25 -18.29 6.14
N ILE A 715 6.28 -19.12 6.43
CA ILE A 715 6.44 -20.29 7.27
C ILE A 715 6.66 -21.52 6.39
N ILE A 716 7.68 -22.28 6.73
CA ILE A 716 8.04 -23.49 6.01
C ILE A 716 7.57 -24.70 6.80
N ASN A 717 6.73 -25.50 6.17
CA ASN A 717 6.34 -26.81 6.68
C ASN A 717 7.09 -27.91 5.92
N GLN A 718 7.88 -28.71 6.66
CA GLN A 718 8.52 -29.90 6.08
C GLN A 718 8.02 -31.17 6.77
N PRO A 719 6.90 -31.72 6.34
CA PRO A 719 6.25 -32.84 6.99
C PRO A 719 7.11 -34.11 7.05
N GLY A 720 7.97 -34.34 6.06
CA GLY A 720 8.82 -35.54 6.02
C GLY A 720 10.06 -35.48 6.90
N GLN A 721 10.46 -34.33 7.43
CA GLN A 721 11.67 -34.16 8.25
C GLN A 721 11.40 -34.04 9.75
N SER A 722 10.18 -33.81 10.12
CA SER A 722 9.77 -33.55 11.50
C SER A 722 9.53 -34.83 12.30
N ARG A 723 9.38 -35.96 11.67
CA ARG A 723 9.24 -37.24 12.36
C ARG A 723 10.60 -37.78 12.75
N ASP A 724 10.72 -38.18 14.03
CA ASP A 724 11.85 -38.96 14.49
C ASP A 724 11.85 -40.34 13.82
N PRO A 725 12.67 -40.58 12.74
CA PRO A 725 12.73 -41.90 12.11
C PRO A 725 13.39 -42.95 12.97
N TRP A 726 13.88 -42.59 14.14
CA TRP A 726 14.56 -43.53 15.06
C TRP A 726 13.72 -43.98 16.28
N GLY A 727 12.45 -43.54 16.33
CA GLY A 727 11.45 -44.13 17.21
C GLY A 727 11.59 -43.84 18.71
N GLY A 728 12.23 -42.75 19.09
CA GLY A 728 12.42 -42.40 20.51
C GLY A 728 11.35 -41.47 21.09
N GLU A 729 10.72 -40.59 20.26
CA GLU A 729 9.71 -39.67 20.77
C GLU A 729 8.31 -40.30 20.74
N THR A 730 7.67 -40.34 21.89
CA THR A 730 6.32 -40.89 22.06
C THR A 730 5.23 -39.82 22.14
N ASP A 731 5.62 -38.56 22.34
CA ASP A 731 4.69 -37.42 22.34
C ASP A 731 4.39 -36.99 20.91
N GLU A 732 3.18 -37.30 20.43
CA GLU A 732 2.75 -37.01 19.06
C GLU A 732 2.78 -35.52 18.74
N ARG A 733 2.60 -34.65 19.73
CA ARG A 733 2.63 -33.17 19.56
C ARG A 733 4.03 -32.65 19.22
N LYS A 734 5.09 -33.35 19.67
CA LYS A 734 6.51 -33.01 19.46
C LYS A 734 7.07 -33.58 18.16
N ARG A 735 6.32 -34.43 17.48
CA ARG A 735 6.76 -35.08 16.24
C ARG A 735 6.65 -34.23 15.01
N THR A 736 5.90 -33.15 15.09
CA THR A 736 5.69 -32.19 14.02
C THR A 736 6.11 -30.80 14.46
N TYR A 737 6.50 -29.96 13.50
CA TYR A 737 6.76 -28.54 13.70
C TYR A 737 6.63 -27.79 12.40
N ILE A 738 6.44 -26.49 12.52
CA ILE A 738 6.68 -25.50 11.49
C ILE A 738 7.94 -24.73 11.85
N TYR A 739 8.56 -24.05 10.89
CA TYR A 739 9.70 -23.18 11.18
C TYR A 739 9.64 -21.92 10.31
N ASP A 740 10.21 -20.84 10.84
CA ASP A 740 10.27 -19.54 10.22
C ASP A 740 11.21 -19.51 9.00
N ASP A 741 11.03 -18.50 8.17
CA ASP A 741 11.97 -18.18 7.11
C ASP A 741 13.23 -17.56 7.73
N TYR A 742 14.34 -17.86 7.09
CA TYR A 742 15.70 -17.52 7.48
C TYR A 742 15.89 -16.01 7.75
N GLY A 743 16.29 -15.67 8.98
CA GLY A 743 16.62 -14.30 9.36
C GLY A 743 15.46 -13.32 9.48
N ARG A 744 14.22 -13.78 9.62
CA ARG A 744 13.02 -12.94 9.70
C ARG A 744 12.18 -13.29 10.91
N VAL A 745 11.43 -12.28 11.38
CA VAL A 745 10.34 -12.48 12.33
C VAL A 745 9.06 -12.77 11.56
N ASN A 746 8.34 -13.81 11.97
CA ASN A 746 7.04 -14.17 11.41
C ASN A 746 5.99 -14.14 12.51
N THR A 747 4.81 -13.64 12.18
CA THR A 747 3.73 -13.46 13.15
C THR A 747 2.59 -14.43 12.86
N PHE A 748 2.08 -15.08 13.89
CA PHE A 748 0.88 -15.91 13.86
C PHE A 748 -0.21 -15.23 14.68
N GLU A 749 -1.38 -15.13 14.12
CA GLU A 749 -2.58 -14.64 14.79
C GLU A 749 -3.58 -15.78 14.97
N PHE A 750 -4.18 -15.82 16.15
CA PHE A 750 -5.27 -16.72 16.45
C PHE A 750 -6.37 -15.98 17.19
N ALA A 751 -7.56 -15.91 16.57
CA ALA A 751 -8.72 -15.23 17.14
C ALA A 751 -9.08 -15.80 18.52
N LEU A 752 -9.03 -14.96 19.53
CA LEU A 752 -9.19 -15.33 20.92
C LEU A 752 -9.87 -14.19 21.70
N PRO A 753 -10.88 -14.45 22.54
CA PRO A 753 -11.51 -13.42 23.37
C PRO A 753 -10.50 -12.67 24.24
N ASN A 754 -10.77 -11.39 24.48
CA ASN A 754 -9.98 -10.62 25.44
C ASN A 754 -10.01 -11.26 26.82
N GLY A 755 -8.87 -11.33 27.49
CA GLY A 755 -8.75 -11.94 28.82
C GLY A 755 -7.32 -12.36 29.17
N GLU A 756 -7.17 -12.88 30.37
CA GLU A 756 -5.92 -13.46 30.85
C GLU A 756 -5.83 -14.94 30.47
N TYR A 757 -4.73 -15.31 29.88
CA TYR A 757 -4.48 -16.67 29.45
C TYR A 757 -3.14 -17.19 29.94
N LYS A 758 -3.12 -18.43 30.40
CA LYS A 758 -1.88 -19.16 30.60
C LYS A 758 -1.52 -19.87 29.32
N VAL A 759 -0.42 -19.44 28.70
CA VAL A 759 0.08 -20.05 27.48
C VAL A 759 1.27 -20.93 27.77
N SER A 760 1.24 -22.17 27.25
CA SER A 760 2.37 -23.09 27.28
C SER A 760 2.72 -23.52 25.86
N LEU A 761 3.99 -23.51 25.51
CA LEU A 761 4.47 -23.87 24.18
C LEU A 761 5.62 -24.86 24.22
N CYS A 762 5.86 -25.52 23.09
CA CYS A 762 7.04 -26.33 22.83
C CYS A 762 7.70 -25.94 21.55
N VAL A 763 9.04 -25.76 21.59
CA VAL A 763 9.87 -25.48 20.40
C VAL A 763 11.04 -26.43 20.33
N GLY A 764 11.59 -26.60 19.12
CA GLY A 764 12.83 -27.31 18.88
C GLY A 764 12.66 -28.76 18.41
N THR A 765 13.79 -29.42 18.18
CA THR A 765 13.90 -30.84 17.79
C THR A 765 15.25 -31.41 18.18
N PRO A 766 15.34 -32.66 18.62
CA PRO A 766 16.60 -33.29 19.04
C PRO A 766 17.66 -33.41 17.93
N ARG A 767 17.35 -33.11 16.70
CA ARG A 767 18.20 -33.40 15.55
C ARG A 767 18.86 -32.19 14.90
N ARG A 768 18.47 -31.02 15.30
CA ARG A 768 18.92 -29.77 14.64
C ARG A 768 19.63 -28.88 15.66
N SER A 769 20.94 -29.08 15.77
CA SER A 769 21.80 -28.32 16.69
C SER A 769 21.99 -26.84 16.28
N TYR A 770 21.44 -26.44 15.19
CA TYR A 770 21.53 -25.10 14.63
C TYR A 770 20.22 -24.29 14.73
N SER A 771 19.17 -24.83 15.38
CA SER A 771 17.98 -24.00 15.64
C SER A 771 18.24 -23.05 16.80
N HIS A 772 18.00 -21.77 16.56
CA HIS A 772 17.91 -20.73 17.57
C HIS A 772 16.44 -20.37 17.73
N ASN A 773 15.85 -20.82 18.82
CA ASN A 773 14.43 -20.62 19.01
C ASN A 773 14.18 -19.29 19.69
N ASN A 774 13.31 -18.49 19.09
CA ASN A 774 12.85 -17.21 19.59
C ASN A 774 11.33 -17.15 19.49
N VAL A 775 10.66 -16.92 20.60
CA VAL A 775 9.20 -16.80 20.62
C VAL A 775 8.79 -15.70 21.59
N LYS A 776 7.97 -14.77 21.09
CA LYS A 776 7.19 -13.84 21.91
C LYS A 776 5.71 -14.10 21.69
N ILE A 777 4.92 -13.93 22.74
CA ILE A 777 3.46 -14.04 22.69
C ILE A 777 2.87 -12.82 23.41
N GLU A 778 2.01 -12.04 22.76
CA GLU A 778 1.51 -10.77 23.30
C GLU A 778 2.65 -9.85 23.80
N GLY A 779 3.75 -9.77 23.04
CA GLY A 779 4.94 -9.04 23.44
C GLY A 779 5.74 -9.65 24.60
N VAL A 780 5.25 -10.70 25.27
CA VAL A 780 5.93 -11.40 26.36
C VAL A 780 6.93 -12.41 25.81
N LEU A 781 8.18 -12.32 26.19
CA LEU A 781 9.26 -13.20 25.75
C LEU A 781 9.13 -14.58 26.44
N PHE A 782 8.98 -15.64 25.65
CA PHE A 782 8.91 -17.05 26.11
C PHE A 782 10.22 -17.78 25.89
N VAL A 783 10.85 -17.57 24.74
CA VAL A 783 12.12 -18.20 24.38
C VAL A 783 13.01 -17.13 23.77
N ASP A 784 14.25 -16.99 24.27
CA ASP A 784 15.19 -15.95 23.92
C ASP A 784 16.48 -16.55 23.38
N ASP A 785 16.63 -16.60 22.08
CA ASP A 785 17.81 -17.10 21.34
C ASP A 785 18.37 -18.42 21.89
N GLU A 786 17.47 -19.34 22.29
CA GLU A 786 17.88 -20.59 22.89
C GLU A 786 18.29 -21.62 21.85
N ARG A 787 19.58 -21.88 21.80
CA ARG A 787 20.17 -22.98 21.03
C ARG A 787 20.09 -24.28 21.80
N ASN A 788 19.37 -25.26 21.26
CA ASN A 788 19.22 -26.53 21.95
C ASN A 788 19.06 -27.73 21.01
N ASN A 789 19.60 -28.88 21.40
CA ASN A 789 19.40 -30.18 20.76
C ASN A 789 18.21 -30.95 21.37
N TYR A 790 17.33 -30.29 22.12
CA TYR A 790 16.20 -30.85 22.81
C TYR A 790 14.95 -30.03 22.61
N PHE A 791 13.81 -30.53 23.00
CA PHE A 791 12.59 -29.79 23.11
C PHE A 791 12.65 -28.82 24.28
N ILE A 792 12.27 -27.57 24.02
CA ILE A 792 12.17 -26.50 25.01
C ILE A 792 10.69 -26.27 25.29
N GLU A 793 10.24 -26.47 26.50
CA GLU A 793 8.88 -26.13 26.93
C GLU A 793 8.91 -24.90 27.82
N ARG A 794 8.02 -23.94 27.56
CA ARG A 794 7.87 -22.72 28.35
C ARG A 794 6.40 -22.45 28.61
N SER A 795 6.12 -21.80 29.75
CA SER A 795 4.78 -21.38 30.11
C SER A 795 4.82 -20.03 30.78
N ASN A 796 3.91 -19.16 30.40
CA ASN A 796 3.75 -17.81 30.98
C ASN A 796 2.29 -17.38 30.88
N SER A 797 1.90 -16.35 31.62
CA SER A 797 0.60 -15.68 31.46
C SER A 797 0.72 -14.52 30.49
N VAL A 798 -0.30 -14.33 29.66
CA VAL A 798 -0.41 -13.24 28.70
C VAL A 798 -1.81 -12.64 28.78
N THR A 799 -1.91 -11.36 28.43
CA THR A 799 -3.20 -10.64 28.34
C THR A 799 -3.52 -10.41 26.88
N VAL A 800 -4.62 -10.98 26.39
CA VAL A 800 -5.17 -10.66 25.07
C VAL A 800 -6.10 -9.46 25.22
N SER A 801 -5.88 -8.40 24.43
CA SER A 801 -6.62 -7.15 24.53
C SER A 801 -7.26 -6.68 23.22
N ASP A 802 -6.97 -7.33 22.09
CA ASP A 802 -7.41 -6.96 20.75
C ASP A 802 -8.19 -8.07 20.03
N ASN A 803 -8.67 -9.06 20.79
CA ASN A 803 -9.39 -10.26 20.33
C ASN A 803 -8.56 -11.23 19.46
N ALA A 804 -7.23 -11.12 19.46
CA ALA A 804 -6.32 -12.04 18.82
C ALA A 804 -5.16 -12.41 19.74
N LEU A 805 -4.69 -13.66 19.69
CA LEU A 805 -3.44 -14.07 20.30
C LEU A 805 -2.33 -13.93 19.27
N THR A 806 -1.44 -12.99 19.50
CA THR A 806 -0.29 -12.69 18.63
C THR A 806 0.94 -13.48 19.05
N ILE A 807 1.51 -14.25 18.13
CA ILE A 807 2.74 -15.04 18.35
C ILE A 807 3.79 -14.64 17.33
N GLU A 808 4.90 -14.11 17.78
CA GLU A 808 6.07 -13.80 16.97
C GLU A 808 7.12 -14.89 17.12
N ILE A 809 7.62 -15.45 15.99
CA ILE A 809 8.74 -16.39 15.97
C ILE A 809 9.86 -15.89 15.07
N GLY A 810 11.11 -16.24 15.41
CA GLY A 810 12.30 -15.87 14.67
C GLY A 810 13.00 -14.61 15.18
N LEU A 811 14.16 -14.31 14.59
CA LEU A 811 14.96 -13.11 14.86
C LEU A 811 15.48 -12.50 13.55
N THR A 812 15.42 -11.18 13.42
CA THR A 812 15.95 -10.49 12.26
C THR A 812 17.47 -10.66 12.15
N GLY A 813 17.96 -11.04 10.97
CA GLY A 813 19.38 -11.12 10.64
C GLY A 813 20.13 -12.31 11.23
N MET A 814 19.45 -13.27 11.84
CA MET A 814 20.05 -14.51 12.34
C MET A 814 19.87 -15.66 11.32
N ASP A 815 20.92 -16.43 11.13
CA ASP A 815 20.99 -17.56 10.17
C ASP A 815 20.33 -18.85 10.69
N GLU A 816 19.31 -18.77 11.53
CA GLU A 816 18.84 -19.94 12.27
C GLU A 816 17.33 -19.89 12.48
N TYR A 817 16.71 -21.03 12.65
CA TYR A 817 15.27 -21.23 12.61
C TYR A 817 14.66 -21.45 13.99
N THR A 818 13.51 -20.85 14.26
CA THR A 818 12.61 -21.25 15.34
C THR A 818 11.71 -22.38 14.86
N MET A 819 11.66 -23.48 15.62
CA MET A 819 10.86 -24.68 15.31
C MET A 819 9.74 -24.80 16.30
N LEU A 820 8.52 -24.40 15.94
CA LEU A 820 7.35 -24.41 16.82
C LEU A 820 6.55 -25.70 16.65
N ASN A 821 6.36 -26.43 17.74
CA ASN A 821 5.71 -27.76 17.75
C ASN A 821 4.25 -27.69 18.18
N TYR A 822 3.95 -27.14 19.37
CA TYR A 822 2.58 -27.03 19.85
C TYR A 822 2.39 -25.85 20.80
N LEU A 823 1.14 -25.49 21.00
CA LEU A 823 0.69 -24.44 21.89
C LEU A 823 -0.52 -24.92 22.71
N HIS A 824 -0.53 -24.59 23.99
CA HIS A 824 -1.70 -24.66 24.85
C HIS A 824 -2.06 -23.25 25.28
N VAL A 825 -3.30 -22.86 25.10
CA VAL A 825 -3.86 -21.61 25.56
C VAL A 825 -5.01 -21.93 26.50
N GLU A 826 -4.84 -21.65 27.77
CA GLU A 826 -5.81 -22.00 28.81
C GLU A 826 -6.27 -20.71 29.49
N ALA A 827 -7.59 -20.45 29.51
CA ALA A 827 -8.14 -19.28 30.20
C ALA A 827 -7.82 -19.37 31.70
N ASP A 828 -7.26 -18.30 32.26
CA ASP A 828 -6.98 -18.26 33.71
C ASP A 828 -8.27 -17.93 34.49
N SER A 829 -8.95 -19.00 34.93
CA SER A 829 -10.22 -18.92 35.63
C SER A 829 -10.13 -18.46 37.10
N THR A 830 -8.93 -18.08 37.56
CA THR A 830 -8.70 -17.77 38.98
C THR A 830 -9.01 -16.33 39.36
N GLN A 831 -9.30 -15.47 38.38
CA GLN A 831 -9.70 -14.08 38.65
C GLN A 831 -11.22 -13.89 38.55
N PRO A 832 -11.90 -13.32 39.57
CA PRO A 832 -13.30 -12.97 39.47
C PRO A 832 -13.46 -11.87 38.38
N PRO A 833 -14.64 -11.80 37.71
CA PRO A 833 -14.86 -10.75 36.71
C PRO A 833 -14.73 -9.39 37.38
N ASP A 834 -13.85 -8.56 36.80
CA ASP A 834 -13.64 -7.18 37.21
C ASP A 834 -15.00 -6.43 37.18
N PRO A 835 -15.34 -5.61 38.18
CA PRO A 835 -16.49 -4.73 38.06
C PRO A 835 -16.23 -3.78 36.88
N GLU A 836 -17.25 -3.58 36.02
CA GLU A 836 -17.17 -2.69 34.85
C GLU A 836 -16.35 -1.44 35.18
N PRO A 837 -15.23 -1.18 34.46
CA PRO A 837 -14.47 0.04 34.65
C PRO A 837 -15.21 1.22 34.01
N ASP A 838 -15.14 2.37 34.67
CA ASP A 838 -15.26 3.63 33.97
C ASP A 838 -14.33 3.63 32.76
N ASN A 839 -14.82 4.00 31.64
CA ASN A 839 -14.34 3.91 30.26
C ASN A 839 -12.95 4.57 29.97
N LEU A 840 -11.91 4.37 30.79
CA LEU A 840 -10.57 4.91 30.54
C LEU A 840 -9.62 3.80 30.08
N ASP A 841 -9.03 3.98 28.90
CA ASP A 841 -7.98 3.10 28.33
C ASP A 841 -6.66 3.88 28.25
N ILE A 842 -5.59 3.40 28.90
CA ILE A 842 -4.28 4.06 28.88
C ILE A 842 -3.64 4.09 27.49
N ASN A 843 -4.10 3.29 26.55
CA ASN A 843 -3.62 3.25 25.18
C ASN A 843 -4.49 4.07 24.21
N GLN A 844 -5.66 4.53 24.65
CA GLN A 844 -6.53 5.44 23.91
C GLN A 844 -6.59 6.81 24.61
N PRO A 845 -5.64 7.70 24.34
CA PRO A 845 -5.60 8.98 25.04
C PRO A 845 -6.65 9.95 24.53
N ASP A 846 -7.28 10.65 25.47
CA ASP A 846 -8.11 11.81 25.19
C ASP A 846 -7.29 13.03 24.77
N ILE A 847 -6.03 13.08 25.23
CA ILE A 847 -5.15 14.24 25.07
C ILE A 847 -3.74 13.79 24.68
N TYR A 848 -3.20 14.37 23.62
CA TYR A 848 -1.79 14.29 23.27
C TYR A 848 -1.07 15.60 23.62
N THR A 849 0.00 15.51 24.40
CA THR A 849 0.82 16.67 24.75
C THR A 849 2.25 16.44 24.31
N ILE A 850 2.78 17.36 23.50
CA ILE A 850 4.18 17.34 23.08
C ILE A 850 4.93 18.45 23.83
N LEU A 851 5.91 18.05 24.62
CA LEU A 851 6.77 18.97 25.33
C LEU A 851 7.92 19.43 24.42
N THR A 852 8.34 20.67 24.60
CA THR A 852 9.47 21.26 23.90
C THR A 852 10.42 21.94 24.90
N GLU A 853 11.63 22.30 24.47
CA GLU A 853 12.55 23.06 25.30
C GLU A 853 11.94 24.39 25.79
N ARG A 854 10.98 24.96 25.04
CA ARG A 854 10.32 26.23 25.39
C ARG A 854 9.04 26.03 26.19
N THR A 855 8.46 24.85 26.19
CA THR A 855 7.23 24.47 26.91
C THR A 855 7.47 23.14 27.62
N PRO A 856 8.27 23.09 28.67
CA PRO A 856 8.66 21.85 29.35
C PRO A 856 7.63 21.34 30.35
N ASP A 857 6.58 22.10 30.62
CA ASP A 857 5.59 21.85 31.68
C ASP A 857 4.27 21.29 31.08
N CYS A 858 3.66 20.33 31.79
CA CYS A 858 2.37 19.75 31.42
C CYS A 858 1.60 19.26 32.64
N THR A 859 0.27 19.37 32.61
CA THR A 859 -0.63 18.76 33.61
C THR A 859 -1.53 17.72 32.91
N ALA A 860 -1.55 16.49 33.44
CA ALA A 860 -2.54 15.47 33.09
C ALA A 860 -3.74 15.64 34.04
N ALA A 861 -4.90 15.93 33.46
CA ALA A 861 -6.10 16.26 34.22
C ALA A 861 -6.85 15.01 34.73
N SER A 862 -7.49 15.13 35.88
CA SER A 862 -8.33 14.09 36.48
C SER A 862 -9.42 13.59 35.51
N GLY A 863 -9.60 12.28 35.43
CA GLY A 863 -10.59 11.65 34.57
C GLY A 863 -10.25 11.64 33.06
N SER A 864 -9.00 12.02 32.70
CA SER A 864 -8.51 11.95 31.30
C SER A 864 -7.36 10.98 31.13
N VAL A 865 -7.21 10.46 29.93
CA VAL A 865 -6.03 9.70 29.49
C VAL A 865 -5.14 10.62 28.66
N THR A 866 -3.92 10.91 29.14
CA THR A 866 -2.99 11.82 28.48
C THR A 866 -1.72 11.10 28.08
N HIS A 867 -1.39 11.09 26.78
CA HIS A 867 -0.06 10.70 26.29
C HIS A 867 0.84 11.93 26.20
N ILE A 868 1.97 11.89 26.90
CA ILE A 868 2.89 13.02 27.01
C ILE A 868 4.22 12.65 26.37
N PHE A 869 4.57 13.33 25.29
CA PHE A 869 5.84 13.16 24.60
C PHE A 869 6.88 14.12 25.18
N GLY A 870 7.89 13.55 25.83
CA GLY A 870 8.95 14.29 26.46
C GLY A 870 10.11 14.64 25.53
N THR A 871 11.14 15.24 26.11
CA THR A 871 12.35 15.70 25.43
C THR A 871 13.59 15.07 26.06
N SER A 872 14.76 15.34 25.49
CA SER A 872 16.05 15.06 26.13
C SER A 872 16.43 16.07 27.23
N PHE A 873 15.63 17.12 27.40
CA PHE A 873 15.80 18.13 28.44
C PHE A 873 14.97 17.78 29.69
N THR A 874 15.08 18.57 30.75
CA THR A 874 14.27 18.42 31.97
C THR A 874 12.86 18.91 31.71
N ASN A 875 11.86 18.01 31.91
CA ASN A 875 10.45 18.35 31.84
C ASN A 875 9.83 18.31 33.24
N HIS A 876 8.77 19.08 33.46
CA HIS A 876 8.04 19.13 34.74
C HIS A 876 6.58 18.75 34.46
N LEU A 877 6.13 17.69 35.10
CA LEU A 877 4.77 17.15 34.90
C LEU A 877 4.01 17.22 36.22
N THR A 878 2.74 17.56 36.12
CA THR A 878 1.77 17.41 37.21
C THR A 878 0.73 16.37 36.78
N ILE A 879 0.49 15.35 37.60
CA ILE A 879 -0.50 14.32 37.43
C ILE A 879 -1.56 14.52 38.53
N GLU A 880 -2.73 14.95 38.13
CA GLU A 880 -3.85 15.14 39.06
C GLU A 880 -4.39 13.78 39.55
N GLN A 881 -4.99 13.75 40.72
CA GLN A 881 -5.60 12.54 41.27
C GLN A 881 -6.70 12.03 40.31
N GLY A 882 -6.67 10.75 39.99
CA GLY A 882 -7.61 10.13 39.02
C GLY A 882 -7.23 10.33 37.55
N ALA A 883 -6.08 10.96 37.24
CA ALA A 883 -5.57 11.08 35.87
C ALA A 883 -4.82 9.82 35.42
N TRP A 884 -4.92 9.49 34.12
CA TRP A 884 -4.11 8.46 33.50
C TRP A 884 -3.09 9.09 32.53
N ALA A 885 -1.80 8.87 32.77
CA ALA A 885 -0.76 9.45 31.94
C ALA A 885 0.25 8.40 31.45
N LYS A 886 0.59 8.46 30.17
CA LYS A 886 1.66 7.63 29.58
C LYS A 886 2.76 8.54 29.06
N LEU A 887 3.97 8.36 29.60
CA LEU A 887 5.13 9.15 29.23
C LEU A 887 5.93 8.45 28.14
N ILE A 888 6.20 9.16 27.05
CA ILE A 888 6.84 8.64 25.85
C ILE A 888 8.08 9.51 25.55
N ASN A 889 9.21 8.88 25.23
CA ASN A 889 10.49 9.57 24.89
C ASN A 889 11.07 10.50 25.97
N PHE A 890 10.91 10.16 27.22
CA PHE A 890 11.46 10.93 28.36
C PHE A 890 12.92 10.54 28.63
N ALA A 891 13.87 11.06 27.86
CA ALA A 891 15.30 10.76 28.00
C ALA A 891 16.06 11.68 28.98
N GLY A 892 15.50 12.82 29.32
CA GLY A 892 16.08 13.79 30.28
C GLY A 892 15.89 13.43 31.75
N SER A 893 16.41 14.26 32.64
CA SER A 893 16.14 14.17 34.10
C SER A 893 14.86 14.96 34.39
N ASN A 894 13.73 14.27 34.53
CA ASN A 894 12.42 14.89 34.62
C ASN A 894 11.90 14.92 36.07
N VAL A 895 11.01 15.85 36.35
CA VAL A 895 10.30 15.98 37.63
C VAL A 895 8.82 15.70 37.38
N ILE A 896 8.27 14.69 38.04
CA ILE A 896 6.90 14.24 37.92
C ILE A 896 6.22 14.39 39.26
N THR A 897 5.31 15.31 39.37
CA THR A 897 4.53 15.60 40.59
C THR A 897 3.18 14.87 40.48
N ILE A 898 2.88 14.02 41.45
CA ILE A 898 1.60 13.28 41.53
C ILE A 898 0.81 13.87 42.70
N GLU A 899 -0.37 14.38 42.42
CA GLU A 899 -1.24 15.01 43.44
C GLU A 899 -2.01 13.95 44.23
N SER A 900 -1.29 13.05 44.89
CA SER A 900 -1.83 11.95 45.66
C SER A 900 -0.86 11.52 46.77
N ASP A 901 -1.27 10.49 47.57
CA ASP A 901 -0.48 9.88 48.64
C ASP A 901 0.28 8.65 48.11
N SER A 902 1.58 8.58 48.36
CA SER A 902 2.43 7.50 47.83
C SER A 902 2.03 6.10 48.32
N THR A 903 1.37 5.98 49.46
CA THR A 903 0.93 4.71 50.04
C THR A 903 -0.24 4.07 49.26
N LEU A 904 -0.91 4.84 48.41
CA LEU A 904 -1.99 4.37 47.57
C LEU A 904 -1.51 3.64 46.30
N PHE A 905 -0.22 3.77 45.97
CA PHE A 905 0.33 3.28 44.69
C PHE A 905 1.01 1.92 44.82
N THR A 906 0.78 1.11 43.83
CA THR A 906 1.55 -0.10 43.55
C THR A 906 2.39 0.13 42.30
N ALA A 907 3.62 -0.40 42.28
CA ALA A 907 4.51 -0.35 41.13
C ALA A 907 4.60 -1.72 40.48
N SER A 908 4.47 -1.74 39.14
CA SER A 908 4.74 -2.95 38.34
C SER A 908 5.68 -2.57 37.19
N ARG A 909 6.38 -3.56 36.62
CA ARG A 909 7.37 -3.32 35.55
C ARG A 909 7.20 -4.30 34.40
N SER A 910 7.31 -3.76 33.17
CA SER A 910 7.47 -4.52 31.96
C SER A 910 8.69 -3.98 31.18
N GLY A 911 9.77 -4.75 31.08
CA GLY A 911 11.02 -4.28 30.49
C GLY A 911 11.60 -3.05 31.21
N ALA A 912 11.78 -1.96 30.50
CA ALA A 912 12.20 -0.66 31.04
C ALA A 912 11.01 0.25 31.40
N THR A 913 9.77 -0.18 31.17
CA THR A 913 8.57 0.61 31.48
C THR A 913 8.06 0.27 32.89
N VAL A 914 7.77 1.27 33.69
CA VAL A 914 7.23 1.17 35.05
C VAL A 914 5.82 1.75 35.05
N THR A 915 4.86 0.98 35.56
CA THR A 915 3.50 1.45 35.79
C THR A 915 3.27 1.66 37.28
N LEU A 916 2.89 2.88 37.64
CA LEU A 916 2.40 3.24 38.98
C LEU A 916 0.87 3.29 38.91
N LYS A 917 0.19 2.41 39.65
CA LYS A 917 -1.27 2.35 39.71
C LYS A 917 -1.73 2.68 41.11
N GLY A 918 -2.47 3.76 41.28
CA GLY A 918 -3.08 4.20 42.49
C GLY A 918 -4.45 3.59 42.75
N SER A 919 -4.75 3.25 44.02
CA SER A 919 -6.10 2.84 44.42
C SER A 919 -7.10 4.00 44.41
N ASP A 920 -6.65 5.21 44.16
CA ASP A 920 -7.42 6.43 43.97
C ASP A 920 -7.88 6.67 42.53
N GLY A 921 -7.59 5.70 41.61
CA GLY A 921 -7.90 5.78 40.21
C GLY A 921 -6.78 6.39 39.33
N THR A 922 -5.67 6.86 39.93
CA THR A 922 -4.55 7.46 39.17
C THR A 922 -3.68 6.37 38.55
N MET A 923 -3.30 6.53 37.26
CA MET A 923 -2.35 5.63 36.58
C MET A 923 -1.26 6.41 35.87
N LEU A 924 -0.01 5.96 36.01
CA LEU A 924 1.13 6.58 35.35
C LEU A 924 2.08 5.52 34.79
N VAL A 925 2.31 5.57 33.49
CA VAL A 925 3.25 4.69 32.76
C VAL A 925 4.49 5.49 32.40
N ILE A 926 5.66 5.09 32.93
CA ILE A 926 6.92 5.85 32.87
C ILE A 926 8.03 4.99 32.28
N PRO A 927 8.77 5.41 31.25
CA PRO A 927 9.99 4.75 30.82
C PRO A 927 11.13 4.99 31.85
N ALA A 928 11.71 3.93 32.36
CA ALA A 928 12.94 4.03 33.15
C ALA A 928 14.12 4.24 32.20
N THR A 929 14.94 5.24 32.48
CA THR A 929 16.13 5.59 31.69
C THR A 929 17.39 5.66 32.57
N LYS A 930 18.55 5.83 31.94
CA LYS A 930 19.79 6.08 32.71
C LYS A 930 19.75 7.45 33.44
N SER A 931 18.99 8.39 32.91
CA SER A 931 18.70 9.65 33.56
C SER A 931 17.62 9.45 34.62
N CYS A 932 17.79 10.09 35.77
CA CYS A 932 16.87 9.96 36.91
C CYS A 932 15.52 10.66 36.61
N GLN A 933 14.39 9.95 36.76
CA GLN A 933 13.06 10.51 36.82
C GLN A 933 12.71 10.74 38.29
N THR A 934 12.52 11.99 38.70
CA THR A 934 12.16 12.35 40.09
C THR A 934 10.64 12.37 40.23
N ILE A 935 10.06 11.48 41.03
CA ILE A 935 8.64 11.37 41.30
C ILE A 935 8.37 11.96 42.69
N ILE A 936 7.47 12.92 42.75
CA ILE A 936 7.09 13.63 44.00
C ILE A 936 5.61 13.43 44.27
N PHE A 937 5.24 12.84 45.37
CA PHE A 937 3.87 12.73 45.86
C PHE A 937 3.56 13.92 46.80
N THR A 938 2.53 14.69 46.49
CA THR A 938 2.28 15.96 47.19
C THR A 938 1.58 15.79 48.52
N THR A 939 0.76 14.74 48.70
CA THR A 939 -0.03 14.56 49.92
C THR A 939 0.83 14.15 51.13
N ASP A 940 1.80 13.25 50.93
CA ASP A 940 2.71 12.78 51.98
C ASP A 940 4.15 13.34 51.85
N ASN A 941 4.39 14.20 50.84
CA ASN A 941 5.68 14.82 50.54
C ASN A 941 6.80 13.79 50.26
N ARG A 942 6.47 12.58 49.79
CA ARG A 942 7.44 11.55 49.47
C ARG A 942 8.04 11.80 48.09
N THR A 943 9.38 11.70 48.03
CA THR A 943 10.11 11.77 46.75
C THR A 943 10.80 10.43 46.48
N MET A 944 10.65 9.95 45.25
CA MET A 944 11.26 8.69 44.76
C MET A 944 12.03 8.97 43.47
N ALA A 945 13.11 8.23 43.25
CA ALA A 945 13.91 8.29 42.02
C ALA A 945 13.64 7.02 41.19
N LEU A 946 13.26 7.16 39.90
CA LEU A 946 13.15 6.06 38.97
C LEU A 946 14.30 6.14 37.95
N PHE A 947 15.14 5.10 37.88
CA PHE A 947 16.28 5.05 36.96
C PHE A 947 16.75 3.62 36.70
N ILE A 948 17.57 3.43 35.65
CA ILE A 948 18.28 2.18 35.38
C ILE A 948 19.66 2.24 35.99
N GLY A 949 19.86 1.49 37.10
CA GLY A 949 21.15 1.31 37.76
C GLY A 949 21.90 0.06 37.31
N SER A 950 23.06 -0.21 37.93
CA SER A 950 23.87 -1.43 37.67
C SER A 950 23.11 -2.73 37.91
N ASP A 951 22.12 -2.72 38.81
CA ASP A 951 21.41 -3.90 39.27
C ASP A 951 19.99 -4.04 38.64
N GLY A 952 19.64 -3.16 37.71
CA GLY A 952 18.35 -3.12 37.01
C GLY A 952 17.60 -1.82 37.23
N VAL A 953 16.27 -1.87 37.05
CA VAL A 953 15.37 -0.74 37.25
C VAL A 953 15.15 -0.53 38.76
N MET A 954 15.40 0.68 39.23
CA MET A 954 15.27 1.11 40.61
C MET A 954 14.15 2.13 40.78
N LEU A 955 13.31 1.96 41.77
CA LEU A 955 12.32 2.94 42.22
C LEU A 955 12.57 3.27 43.70
N GLY A 956 13.11 4.45 43.99
CA GLY A 956 13.67 4.78 45.26
C GLY A 956 14.87 3.88 45.61
N ASP A 957 14.84 3.23 46.74
CA ASP A 957 15.88 2.30 47.19
C ASP A 957 15.57 0.83 46.82
N GLU A 958 14.43 0.57 46.17
CA GLU A 958 13.96 -0.77 45.84
C GLU A 958 14.22 -1.11 44.35
N LYS A 959 14.60 -2.35 44.10
CA LYS A 959 14.65 -2.93 42.75
C LYS A 959 13.26 -3.44 42.38
N ILE A 960 12.74 -3.00 41.26
CA ILE A 960 11.42 -3.40 40.73
C ILE A 960 11.54 -4.21 39.46
#